data_266c3e5b99bd51004e2cf4e01a3f5691
#
_entry.id   266c3e5b99bd51004e2cf4e01a3f5691
#
_cell.length_a   1.000
_cell.length_b   1.000
_cell.length_c   1.000
_cell.angle_alpha   90.00
_cell.angle_beta   90.00
_cell.angle_gamma   90.00
#
_symmetry.space_group_name_H-M   'P 1'
#
loop_
_entity.id
_entity.type
_entity.pdbx_description
1 polymer ?
#
loop_
_entity_poly.entity_id
_entity_poly.type
_entity_poly.pdbx_seq_one_letter_code
_entity_poly.pdbx_strand_id
1 'polypeptide(L)'
;VRITRLQIENFRCVRDLTVALGDTTVFIGPNNAGKTAILDAVRIVLTRRWGQRGTGFTENDVHKSDPDGDPRTLSPVRITLTMEEPAAGQWDPDMVAALEDIIAVHPDGQRNMLTMRVTCAWNPEKETFDPSWQFLDAAGEPMPERRRAINLTGFFGYMPIFWLGALRDASGEFTPRSGHWGRLLRSVRIPAELEEEALKILADLDAKIIAADPRLTDIADMIGEATRVAVGEGPGAARLNTLPLAIEEMLQRTGIVMRNEELRPWLPLGHHGQGLQSLAVIFLFQAAVIQQLAEAEQPGVEAVFAIEEPEAHLHPQAARTLWDRTQALTGQKLMTTHSPYFVQNVPLRDLRLVRLRNGQTEISMLPRSIVSGLPWNNSLDGFMQGGGGRIFERDQTTGRVAARSWFDATMADRLAHCYRGDADEAARVAEVQALHHACRILPTPEDEAELGFHGRRVRGEIFFARRWILVEGVTEYLLVHAIGKALDFPLDKHGIAVIDFQQSGSAGIYPALAEAFGIPWHMIADGDPESAKFKNQLLKRGFIEADLVNRFEALPAPNHMEDQLLADGHEQLLREVLAETSGNSALTCDLAELRGRLKNGKTGYMGGLSLRVAADAALAEQMPAPFVNLIKSMKGGA
;
A
#
# COMPACT_ATOMS: atom_id res chain seq x y z
N VAL A 1 -20.16 -3.02 -7.04
CA VAL A 1 -19.27 -3.97 -7.76
C VAL A 1 -17.83 -3.65 -7.45
N ARG A 2 -17.06 -4.59 -6.84
CA ARG A 2 -15.66 -4.39 -6.43
C ARG A 2 -14.75 -5.29 -7.20
N ILE A 3 -13.56 -4.78 -7.52
CA ILE A 3 -12.50 -5.59 -8.12
C ILE A 3 -11.95 -6.52 -7.05
N THR A 4 -12.11 -7.82 -7.22
CA THR A 4 -11.60 -8.84 -6.29
C THR A 4 -10.23 -9.34 -6.69
N ARG A 5 -9.91 -9.32 -8.01
CA ARG A 5 -8.65 -9.81 -8.56
C ARG A 5 -8.19 -8.99 -9.74
N LEU A 6 -6.90 -8.69 -9.76
CA LEU A 6 -6.19 -8.07 -10.86
C LEU A 6 -5.13 -9.03 -11.38
N GLN A 7 -5.12 -9.27 -12.69
CA GLN A 7 -4.06 -10.01 -13.38
C GLN A 7 -3.40 -9.11 -14.41
N ILE A 8 -2.09 -9.11 -14.45
CA ILE A 8 -1.27 -8.29 -15.36
C ILE A 8 -0.25 -9.19 -16.02
N GLU A 9 -0.22 -9.22 -17.34
CA GLU A 9 0.75 -9.95 -18.14
C GLU A 9 1.47 -9.00 -19.10
N ASN A 10 2.78 -9.07 -19.15
CA ASN A 10 3.67 -8.34 -20.08
C ASN A 10 3.52 -6.81 -20.04
N PHE A 11 3.30 -6.21 -18.88
CA PHE A 11 3.11 -4.77 -18.74
C PHE A 11 4.24 -4.12 -17.95
N ARG A 12 5.03 -3.26 -18.59
CA ARG A 12 6.17 -2.53 -18.00
C ARG A 12 7.15 -3.46 -17.26
N CYS A 13 7.31 -3.28 -15.93
CA CYS A 13 8.14 -4.16 -15.10
C CYS A 13 7.43 -5.45 -14.65
N VAL A 14 6.18 -5.64 -15.03
CA VAL A 14 5.36 -6.80 -14.67
C VAL A 14 5.33 -7.79 -15.83
N ARG A 15 5.93 -8.96 -15.65
CA ARG A 15 5.85 -10.05 -16.60
C ARG A 15 4.56 -10.85 -16.44
N ASP A 16 4.30 -11.30 -15.23
CA ASP A 16 3.08 -12.03 -14.84
C ASP A 16 2.80 -11.78 -13.37
N LEU A 17 1.62 -11.27 -13.06
CA LEU A 17 1.22 -10.92 -11.72
C LEU A 17 -0.27 -11.18 -11.53
N THR A 18 -0.61 -11.88 -10.46
CA THR A 18 -1.99 -11.99 -9.97
C THR A 18 -2.05 -11.49 -8.53
N VAL A 19 -2.95 -10.56 -8.26
CA VAL A 19 -3.13 -10.00 -6.91
C VAL A 19 -4.61 -9.94 -6.52
N ALA A 20 -4.91 -10.40 -5.31
CA ALA A 20 -6.22 -10.23 -4.68
C ALA A 20 -6.34 -8.82 -4.09
N LEU A 21 -7.44 -8.15 -4.43
CA LEU A 21 -7.78 -6.81 -3.97
C LEU A 21 -8.91 -6.86 -2.94
N GLY A 22 -8.82 -6.00 -1.92
CA GLY A 22 -9.86 -5.81 -0.90
C GLY A 22 -10.57 -4.48 -1.07
N ASP A 23 -11.40 -4.13 -0.09
CA ASP A 23 -12.07 -2.82 -0.01
C ASP A 23 -11.04 -1.68 0.06
N THR A 24 -9.97 -1.94 0.79
CA THR A 24 -8.76 -1.12 0.80
C THR A 24 -7.57 -2.01 0.48
N THR A 25 -6.72 -1.57 -0.42
CA THR A 25 -5.45 -2.24 -0.77
C THR A 25 -4.35 -1.20 -0.85
N VAL A 26 -3.29 -1.40 -0.08
CA VAL A 26 -2.16 -0.48 0.00
C VAL A 26 -0.88 -1.18 -0.47
N PHE A 27 -0.38 -0.74 -1.61
CA PHE A 27 0.87 -1.22 -2.19
C PHE A 27 2.05 -0.48 -1.59
N ILE A 28 2.95 -1.20 -0.94
CA ILE A 28 4.16 -0.69 -0.32
C ILE A 28 5.40 -1.34 -0.94
N GLY A 29 6.55 -0.71 -0.81
CA GLY A 29 7.81 -1.27 -1.31
C GLY A 29 8.73 -0.21 -1.90
N PRO A 30 9.94 -0.57 -2.35
CA PRO A 30 10.93 0.36 -2.87
C PRO A 30 10.46 1.07 -4.16
N ASN A 31 11.14 2.17 -4.52
CA ASN A 31 10.94 2.83 -5.80
C ASN A 31 11.25 1.85 -6.95
N ASN A 32 10.59 2.02 -8.06
CA ASN A 32 10.70 1.19 -9.26
C ASN A 32 10.31 -0.29 -9.08
N ALA A 33 9.68 -0.68 -7.98
CA ALA A 33 9.19 -2.04 -7.77
C ALA A 33 7.91 -2.38 -8.59
N GLY A 34 7.27 -1.40 -9.21
CA GLY A 34 6.09 -1.60 -10.04
C GLY A 34 4.77 -1.12 -9.43
N LYS A 35 4.78 -0.44 -8.26
CA LYS A 35 3.54 0.04 -7.61
C LYS A 35 2.68 0.93 -8.51
N THR A 36 3.28 1.94 -9.15
CA THR A 36 2.60 2.80 -10.13
C THR A 36 2.11 2.01 -11.34
N ALA A 37 2.88 1.03 -11.83
CA ALA A 37 2.45 0.18 -12.94
C ALA A 37 1.18 -0.62 -12.60
N ILE A 38 1.05 -1.10 -11.38
CA ILE A 38 -0.14 -1.81 -10.91
C ILE A 38 -1.37 -0.89 -10.89
N LEU A 39 -1.25 0.33 -10.35
CA LEU A 39 -2.34 1.30 -10.36
C LEU A 39 -2.68 1.77 -11.77
N ASP A 40 -1.67 2.03 -12.60
CA ASP A 40 -1.87 2.40 -14.00
C ASP A 40 -2.58 1.30 -14.80
N ALA A 41 -2.30 0.03 -14.52
CA ALA A 41 -3.01 -1.08 -15.14
C ALA A 41 -4.53 -1.00 -14.88
N VAL A 42 -4.94 -0.78 -13.62
CA VAL A 42 -6.35 -0.57 -13.28
C VAL A 42 -6.92 0.68 -13.95
N ARG A 43 -6.16 1.78 -13.94
CA ARG A 43 -6.57 3.03 -14.58
C ARG A 43 -6.82 2.85 -16.08
N ILE A 44 -5.90 2.22 -16.79
CA ILE A 44 -6.01 2.00 -18.24
C ILE A 44 -7.27 1.22 -18.57
N VAL A 45 -7.59 0.19 -17.79
CA VAL A 45 -8.79 -0.61 -18.01
C VAL A 45 -10.07 0.19 -17.77
N LEU A 46 -10.13 1.01 -16.72
CA LEU A 46 -11.36 1.67 -16.27
C LEU A 46 -11.55 3.11 -16.79
N THR A 47 -10.52 3.79 -17.30
CA THR A 47 -10.66 5.20 -17.74
C THR A 47 -11.02 5.38 -19.20
N ARG A 48 -10.83 4.37 -20.04
CA ARG A 48 -10.97 4.55 -21.47
C ARG A 48 -12.41 4.45 -21.93
N ARG A 49 -12.89 5.54 -22.51
CA ARG A 49 -14.15 5.56 -23.24
C ARG A 49 -13.93 5.06 -24.67
N TRP A 50 -14.85 4.24 -25.15
CA TRP A 50 -14.91 3.81 -26.54
C TRP A 50 -14.83 5.01 -27.49
N GLY A 51 -13.99 4.92 -28.53
CA GLY A 51 -13.87 5.96 -29.54
C GLY A 51 -12.92 7.13 -29.25
N GLN A 52 -12.22 7.14 -28.10
CA GLN A 52 -11.18 8.15 -27.86
C GLN A 52 -9.97 7.93 -28.77
N ARG A 53 -9.44 9.02 -29.38
CA ARG A 53 -8.22 8.98 -30.18
C ARG A 53 -7.00 8.63 -29.30
N GLY A 54 -6.12 7.82 -29.86
CA GLY A 54 -4.91 7.34 -29.19
C GLY A 54 -5.16 6.09 -28.33
N THR A 55 -4.24 5.15 -28.34
CA THR A 55 -4.41 3.83 -27.72
C THR A 55 -4.19 3.82 -26.22
N GLY A 56 -3.48 4.82 -25.66
CA GLY A 56 -3.04 4.87 -24.26
C GLY A 56 -1.90 3.91 -23.94
N PHE A 57 -1.50 3.07 -24.90
CA PHE A 57 -0.36 2.19 -24.81
C PHE A 57 0.75 2.67 -25.73
N THR A 58 1.97 2.54 -25.29
CA THR A 58 3.20 2.86 -26.02
C THR A 58 4.11 1.64 -26.03
N GLU A 59 5.18 1.68 -26.81
CA GLU A 59 6.22 0.65 -26.78
C GLU A 59 6.87 0.45 -25.41
N ASN A 60 6.85 1.50 -24.56
CA ASN A 60 7.39 1.47 -23.20
C ASN A 60 6.46 0.75 -22.20
N ASP A 61 5.23 0.46 -22.59
CA ASP A 61 4.29 -0.27 -21.74
C ASP A 61 4.40 -1.80 -21.92
N VAL A 62 5.15 -2.26 -22.93
CA VAL A 62 5.40 -3.69 -23.16
C VAL A 62 6.58 -4.14 -22.30
N HIS A 63 6.42 -5.24 -21.54
CA HIS A 63 7.49 -5.81 -20.75
C HIS A 63 8.61 -6.36 -21.64
N LYS A 64 9.84 -5.95 -21.37
CA LYS A 64 11.04 -6.41 -22.07
C LYS A 64 11.92 -7.21 -21.10
N SER A 65 12.07 -8.51 -21.35
CA SER A 65 13.06 -9.34 -20.65
C SER A 65 14.47 -9.08 -21.17
N ASP A 66 14.59 -8.71 -22.45
CA ASP A 66 15.83 -8.23 -23.10
C ASP A 66 15.68 -6.71 -23.33
N PRO A 67 16.56 -5.86 -22.79
CA PRO A 67 16.51 -4.41 -22.99
C PRO A 67 16.50 -3.98 -24.45
N ASP A 68 17.17 -4.73 -25.33
CA ASP A 68 17.28 -4.45 -26.76
C ASP A 68 16.16 -5.10 -27.61
N GLY A 69 15.27 -5.84 -26.96
CA GLY A 69 14.15 -6.52 -27.63
C GLY A 69 13.17 -5.54 -28.29
N ASP A 70 12.74 -5.84 -29.52
CA ASP A 70 11.72 -5.06 -30.22
C ASP A 70 10.33 -5.32 -29.61
N PRO A 71 9.69 -4.33 -28.98
CA PRO A 71 8.39 -4.48 -28.32
C PRO A 71 7.27 -4.91 -29.26
N ARG A 72 7.43 -4.69 -30.57
CA ARG A 72 6.45 -5.06 -31.61
C ARG A 72 6.35 -6.56 -31.84
N THR A 73 7.41 -7.31 -31.49
CA THR A 73 7.48 -8.77 -31.66
C THR A 73 7.19 -9.54 -30.37
N LEU A 74 7.05 -8.85 -29.25
CA LEU A 74 6.82 -9.45 -27.94
C LEU A 74 5.35 -9.86 -27.76
N SER A 75 5.10 -10.69 -26.75
CA SER A 75 3.75 -11.11 -26.37
C SER A 75 2.88 -9.89 -26.01
N PRO A 76 1.58 -9.93 -26.33
CA PRO A 76 0.66 -8.85 -26.01
C PRO A 76 0.62 -8.52 -24.51
N VAL A 77 0.41 -7.26 -24.20
CA VAL A 77 0.02 -6.84 -22.84
C VAL A 77 -1.39 -7.33 -22.59
N ARG A 78 -1.63 -7.96 -21.43
CA ARG A 78 -2.97 -8.31 -20.95
C ARG A 78 -3.18 -7.83 -19.54
N ILE A 79 -4.32 -7.16 -19.32
CA ILE A 79 -4.75 -6.72 -17.99
C ILE A 79 -6.17 -7.20 -17.79
N THR A 80 -6.39 -8.02 -16.76
CA THR A 80 -7.70 -8.61 -16.46
C THR A 80 -8.15 -8.17 -15.06
N LEU A 81 -9.34 -7.61 -14.99
CA LEU A 81 -10.05 -7.27 -13.75
C LEU A 81 -11.20 -8.25 -13.55
N THR A 82 -11.24 -8.88 -12.39
CA THR A 82 -12.37 -9.73 -11.98
C THR A 82 -13.09 -9.09 -10.81
N MET A 83 -14.40 -9.03 -10.89
CA MET A 83 -15.33 -8.59 -9.87
C MET A 83 -16.21 -9.77 -9.50
N GLU A 84 -16.34 -10.08 -8.22
CA GLU A 84 -17.14 -11.19 -7.73
C GLU A 84 -18.13 -10.68 -6.69
N GLU A 85 -19.34 -11.19 -6.76
CA GLU A 85 -20.36 -10.93 -5.74
C GLU A 85 -19.90 -11.54 -4.40
N PRO A 86 -19.88 -10.79 -3.30
CA PRO A 86 -19.41 -11.32 -2.00
C PRO A 86 -20.24 -12.49 -1.49
N ALA A 87 -21.57 -12.43 -1.66
CA ALA A 87 -22.51 -13.50 -1.41
C ALA A 87 -23.68 -13.37 -2.39
N ALA A 88 -24.36 -14.47 -2.68
CA ALA A 88 -25.47 -14.52 -3.64
C ALA A 88 -26.55 -13.47 -3.32
N GLY A 89 -26.94 -12.67 -4.32
CA GLY A 89 -27.96 -11.63 -4.21
C GLY A 89 -27.52 -10.35 -3.49
N GLN A 90 -26.23 -10.12 -3.32
CA GLN A 90 -25.72 -8.88 -2.74
C GLN A 90 -25.49 -7.77 -3.76
N TRP A 91 -25.36 -8.10 -5.03
CA TRP A 91 -25.32 -7.05 -6.06
C TRP A 91 -26.71 -6.42 -6.25
N ASP A 92 -26.72 -5.14 -6.52
CA ASP A 92 -27.96 -4.41 -6.78
C ASP A 92 -28.72 -5.02 -7.97
N PRO A 93 -30.04 -5.33 -7.84
CA PRO A 93 -30.80 -5.99 -8.89
C PRO A 93 -30.91 -5.17 -10.18
N ASP A 94 -31.01 -3.83 -10.08
CA ASP A 94 -31.11 -2.95 -11.25
C ASP A 94 -29.81 -2.92 -12.03
N MET A 95 -28.67 -2.92 -11.31
CA MET A 95 -27.35 -3.04 -11.91
C MET A 95 -27.18 -4.42 -12.58
N VAL A 96 -27.58 -5.51 -11.91
CA VAL A 96 -27.49 -6.87 -12.49
C VAL A 96 -28.33 -6.95 -13.77
N ALA A 97 -29.54 -6.40 -13.78
CA ALA A 97 -30.39 -6.35 -14.95
C ALA A 97 -29.78 -5.51 -16.08
N ALA A 98 -29.16 -4.36 -15.75
CA ALA A 98 -28.53 -3.50 -16.74
C ALA A 98 -27.26 -4.10 -17.36
N LEU A 99 -26.57 -4.98 -16.64
CA LEU A 99 -25.31 -5.61 -17.04
C LEU A 99 -25.45 -7.11 -17.33
N GLU A 100 -26.68 -7.67 -17.43
CA GLU A 100 -26.93 -9.11 -17.55
C GLU A 100 -26.15 -9.79 -18.70
N ASP A 101 -25.95 -9.06 -19.80
CA ASP A 101 -25.26 -9.54 -20.97
C ASP A 101 -23.74 -9.81 -20.76
N ILE A 102 -23.14 -9.21 -19.74
CA ILE A 102 -21.71 -9.29 -19.43
C ILE A 102 -21.42 -9.93 -18.08
N ILE A 103 -22.47 -10.27 -17.32
CA ILE A 103 -22.35 -11.01 -16.06
C ILE A 103 -22.31 -12.53 -16.37
N ALA A 104 -21.39 -13.20 -15.71
CA ALA A 104 -21.30 -14.66 -15.69
C ALA A 104 -21.70 -15.20 -14.31
N VAL A 105 -22.11 -16.47 -14.26
CA VAL A 105 -22.31 -17.17 -12.98
C VAL A 105 -20.96 -17.67 -12.49
N HIS A 106 -20.62 -17.34 -11.25
CA HIS A 106 -19.39 -17.79 -10.61
C HIS A 106 -19.35 -19.35 -10.55
N PRO A 107 -18.18 -19.99 -10.57
CA PRO A 107 -18.04 -21.45 -10.56
C PRO A 107 -18.74 -22.17 -9.37
N ASP A 108 -19.09 -21.46 -8.30
CA ASP A 108 -19.90 -22.01 -7.20
C ASP A 108 -21.39 -22.19 -7.55
N GLY A 109 -21.83 -21.68 -8.70
CA GLY A 109 -23.19 -21.79 -9.20
C GLY A 109 -24.23 -20.88 -8.52
N GLN A 110 -23.82 -19.99 -7.61
CA GLN A 110 -24.71 -19.16 -6.81
C GLN A 110 -24.49 -17.67 -6.95
N ARG A 111 -23.24 -17.24 -7.08
CA ARG A 111 -22.85 -15.83 -7.12
C ARG A 111 -22.67 -15.32 -8.54
N ASN A 112 -22.81 -14.04 -8.71
CA ASN A 112 -22.48 -13.35 -9.96
C ASN A 112 -20.98 -13.00 -10.02
N MET A 113 -20.44 -13.02 -11.22
CA MET A 113 -19.10 -12.52 -11.49
C MET A 113 -19.08 -11.75 -12.81
N LEU A 114 -18.15 -10.80 -12.91
CA LEU A 114 -17.87 -10.04 -14.10
C LEU A 114 -16.36 -10.00 -14.30
N THR A 115 -15.89 -10.36 -15.47
CA THR A 115 -14.47 -10.33 -15.79
C THR A 115 -14.24 -9.53 -17.06
N MET A 116 -13.39 -8.50 -16.98
CA MET A 116 -13.01 -7.69 -18.12
C MET A 116 -11.51 -7.78 -18.37
N ARG A 117 -11.12 -8.03 -19.63
CA ARG A 117 -9.73 -8.07 -20.08
C ARG A 117 -9.46 -7.02 -21.14
N VAL A 118 -8.36 -6.32 -20.98
CA VAL A 118 -7.75 -5.50 -22.02
C VAL A 118 -6.56 -6.25 -22.59
N THR A 119 -6.53 -6.43 -23.89
CA THR A 119 -5.39 -6.99 -24.63
C THR A 119 -4.84 -5.94 -25.57
N CYS A 120 -3.55 -5.63 -25.49
CA CYS A 120 -2.90 -4.69 -26.39
C CYS A 120 -1.75 -5.37 -27.13
N ALA A 121 -1.85 -5.43 -28.45
CA ALA A 121 -0.86 -6.00 -29.35
C ALA A 121 -0.42 -4.96 -30.38
N TRP A 122 0.78 -5.17 -30.98
CA TRP A 122 1.19 -4.39 -32.12
C TRP A 122 0.34 -4.75 -33.34
N ASN A 123 -0.21 -3.74 -34.00
CA ASN A 123 -0.94 -3.89 -35.26
C ASN A 123 -0.08 -3.35 -36.42
N PRO A 124 0.46 -4.22 -37.27
CA PRO A 124 1.36 -3.79 -38.36
C PRO A 124 0.66 -2.98 -39.45
N GLU A 125 -0.66 -3.14 -39.63
CA GLU A 125 -1.41 -2.37 -40.64
C GLU A 125 -1.63 -0.91 -40.20
N LYS A 126 -1.82 -0.70 -38.91
CA LYS A 126 -2.02 0.63 -38.29
C LYS A 126 -0.75 1.26 -37.78
N GLU A 127 0.36 0.52 -37.75
CA GLU A 127 1.65 0.91 -37.15
C GLU A 127 1.49 1.45 -35.71
N THR A 128 0.65 0.80 -34.90
CA THR A 128 0.34 1.21 -33.52
C THR A 128 0.02 0.03 -32.64
N PHE A 129 0.16 0.24 -31.33
CA PHE A 129 -0.37 -0.69 -30.32
C PHE A 129 -1.89 -0.53 -30.26
N ASP A 130 -2.63 -1.59 -30.58
CA ASP A 130 -4.09 -1.59 -30.73
C ASP A 130 -4.73 -2.34 -29.55
N PRO A 131 -5.32 -1.64 -28.57
CA PRO A 131 -5.96 -2.28 -27.43
C PRO A 131 -7.37 -2.73 -27.76
N SER A 132 -7.75 -3.89 -27.25
CA SER A 132 -9.11 -4.44 -27.32
C SER A 132 -9.64 -4.78 -25.93
N TRP A 133 -10.90 -4.41 -25.65
CA TRP A 133 -11.60 -4.75 -24.42
C TRP A 133 -12.52 -5.94 -24.66
N GLN A 134 -12.48 -6.91 -23.74
CA GLN A 134 -13.30 -8.12 -23.82
C GLN A 134 -13.87 -8.45 -22.45
N PHE A 135 -15.14 -8.81 -22.42
CA PHE A 135 -15.72 -9.49 -21.26
C PHE A 135 -15.51 -10.99 -21.41
N LEU A 136 -15.21 -11.66 -20.30
CA LEU A 136 -14.92 -13.09 -20.26
C LEU A 136 -16.01 -13.81 -19.46
N ASP A 137 -16.31 -15.03 -19.89
CA ASP A 137 -17.15 -15.93 -19.12
C ASP A 137 -16.43 -16.54 -17.89
N ALA A 138 -17.10 -17.43 -17.17
CA ALA A 138 -16.53 -18.09 -16.00
C ALA A 138 -15.35 -19.03 -16.32
N ALA A 139 -15.22 -19.48 -17.57
CA ALA A 139 -14.09 -20.28 -18.04
C ALA A 139 -12.90 -19.42 -18.49
N GLY A 140 -13.07 -18.09 -18.55
CA GLY A 140 -12.06 -17.16 -19.03
C GLY A 140 -12.03 -16.95 -20.53
N GLU A 141 -13.07 -17.45 -21.24
CA GLU A 141 -13.22 -17.31 -22.67
C GLU A 141 -13.98 -16.03 -23.05
N PRO A 142 -13.64 -15.39 -24.17
CA PRO A 142 -14.31 -14.16 -24.60
C PRO A 142 -15.80 -14.36 -24.89
N MET A 143 -16.62 -13.49 -24.31
CA MET A 143 -18.05 -13.46 -24.63
C MET A 143 -18.29 -12.93 -26.06
N PRO A 144 -19.42 -13.32 -26.73
CA PRO A 144 -19.72 -12.93 -28.09
C PRO A 144 -19.74 -11.42 -28.36
N GLU A 145 -19.21 -10.95 -29.47
CA GLU A 145 -19.02 -9.51 -29.80
C GLU A 145 -20.30 -8.67 -29.81
N ARG A 146 -21.45 -9.26 -30.16
CA ARG A 146 -22.74 -8.53 -30.22
C ARG A 146 -23.18 -7.94 -28.86
N ARG A 147 -22.72 -8.51 -27.74
CA ARG A 147 -23.00 -8.05 -26.38
C ARG A 147 -22.04 -6.94 -25.92
N ARG A 148 -20.90 -6.83 -26.58
CA ARG A 148 -19.74 -6.05 -26.18
C ARG A 148 -19.87 -4.53 -26.32
N ALA A 149 -20.40 -4.04 -27.43
CA ALA A 149 -20.41 -2.60 -27.75
C ALA A 149 -21.48 -1.82 -26.98
N ILE A 150 -22.57 -2.47 -26.60
CA ILE A 150 -23.73 -1.81 -25.96
C ILE A 150 -23.46 -1.59 -24.47
N ASN A 151 -22.68 -2.48 -23.80
CA ASN A 151 -22.57 -2.49 -22.34
C ASN A 151 -21.28 -1.90 -21.74
N LEU A 152 -20.26 -1.57 -22.55
CA LEU A 152 -19.04 -0.90 -22.06
C LEU A 152 -19.36 0.46 -21.42
N THR A 153 -20.18 1.27 -22.05
CA THR A 153 -20.56 2.58 -21.51
C THR A 153 -21.38 2.44 -20.23
N GLY A 154 -22.30 1.47 -20.18
CA GLY A 154 -23.06 1.15 -18.98
C GLY A 154 -22.14 0.68 -17.84
N PHE A 155 -21.25 -0.27 -18.13
CA PHE A 155 -20.29 -0.77 -17.14
C PHE A 155 -19.42 0.33 -16.52
N PHE A 156 -18.85 1.24 -17.31
CA PHE A 156 -18.07 2.36 -16.79
C PHE A 156 -18.88 3.35 -15.97
N GLY A 157 -20.20 3.41 -16.14
CA GLY A 157 -21.10 4.18 -15.30
C GLY A 157 -21.20 3.61 -13.87
N TYR A 158 -21.20 2.29 -13.75
CA TYR A 158 -21.26 1.60 -12.44
C TYR A 158 -19.92 1.52 -11.70
N MET A 159 -18.79 1.72 -12.40
CA MET A 159 -17.45 1.67 -11.82
C MET A 159 -16.62 2.91 -12.18
N PRO A 160 -17.02 4.11 -11.73
CA PRO A 160 -16.22 5.30 -11.95
C PRO A 160 -14.89 5.18 -11.20
N ILE A 161 -13.79 5.45 -11.91
CA ILE A 161 -12.46 5.51 -11.30
C ILE A 161 -12.07 6.97 -11.05
N PHE A 162 -11.60 7.23 -9.85
CA PHE A 162 -11.04 8.50 -9.43
C PHE A 162 -9.54 8.34 -9.20
N TRP A 163 -8.76 9.11 -9.94
CA TRP A 163 -7.31 9.06 -9.91
C TRP A 163 -6.72 10.28 -9.21
N LEU A 164 -5.84 10.04 -8.26
CA LEU A 164 -5.03 11.07 -7.61
C LEU A 164 -3.55 10.68 -7.70
N GLY A 165 -2.78 11.33 -8.57
CA GLY A 165 -1.36 11.05 -8.77
C GLY A 165 -0.46 11.59 -7.65
N ALA A 166 0.80 11.15 -7.61
CA ALA A 166 1.79 11.56 -6.61
C ALA A 166 2.23 13.03 -6.77
N LEU A 167 2.39 13.46 -8.01
CA LEU A 167 2.74 14.86 -8.31
C LEU A 167 1.48 15.72 -8.22
N ARG A 168 1.38 16.53 -7.16
CA ARG A 168 0.27 17.42 -6.91
C ARG A 168 0.75 18.86 -7.05
N ASP A 169 0.61 19.39 -8.26
CA ASP A 169 0.73 20.81 -8.49
C ASP A 169 -0.60 21.47 -8.16
N ALA A 170 -0.69 22.08 -6.98
CA ALA A 170 -1.89 22.81 -6.57
C ALA A 170 -2.24 23.92 -7.57
N SER A 171 -1.26 24.54 -8.22
CA SER A 171 -1.50 25.57 -9.22
C SER A 171 -2.17 25.01 -10.46
N GLY A 172 -1.86 23.78 -10.86
CA GLY A 172 -2.49 23.06 -11.95
C GLY A 172 -3.86 22.50 -11.59
N GLU A 173 -4.01 21.90 -10.40
CA GLU A 173 -5.25 21.26 -9.96
C GLU A 173 -6.40 22.25 -9.67
N PHE A 174 -6.08 23.44 -9.17
CA PHE A 174 -7.07 24.51 -8.94
C PHE A 174 -7.24 25.43 -10.15
N THR A 175 -7.09 24.91 -11.35
CA THR A 175 -7.40 25.64 -12.59
C THR A 175 -8.74 25.24 -13.18
N PRO A 176 -9.41 26.11 -13.94
CA PRO A 176 -10.65 25.78 -14.65
C PRO A 176 -10.52 24.59 -15.63
N ARG A 177 -9.29 24.33 -16.07
CA ARG A 177 -8.98 23.22 -17.01
C ARG A 177 -8.70 21.90 -16.29
N SER A 178 -8.54 21.92 -14.97
CA SER A 178 -8.29 20.69 -14.20
C SER A 178 -9.49 19.75 -14.25
N GLY A 179 -9.19 18.46 -14.06
CA GLY A 179 -10.22 17.43 -14.08
C GLY A 179 -11.25 17.55 -12.97
N HIS A 180 -10.84 17.98 -11.78
CA HIS A 180 -11.69 18.03 -10.58
C HIS A 180 -12.27 19.43 -10.33
N TRP A 181 -11.42 20.44 -10.20
CA TRP A 181 -11.84 21.81 -9.96
C TRP A 181 -12.70 22.39 -11.07
N GLY A 182 -12.27 22.22 -12.32
CA GLY A 182 -13.02 22.71 -13.47
C GLY A 182 -14.41 22.06 -13.62
N ARG A 183 -14.56 20.79 -13.25
CA ARG A 183 -15.89 20.13 -13.22
C ARG A 183 -16.76 20.70 -12.11
N LEU A 184 -16.22 20.86 -10.90
CA LEU A 184 -16.92 21.46 -9.77
C LEU A 184 -17.45 22.85 -10.13
N LEU A 185 -16.62 23.70 -10.73
CA LEU A 185 -17.03 25.05 -11.13
C LEU A 185 -18.13 25.03 -12.20
N ARG A 186 -18.07 24.10 -13.16
CA ARG A 186 -19.11 23.96 -14.20
C ARG A 186 -20.42 23.41 -13.69
N SER A 187 -20.43 22.71 -12.56
CA SER A 187 -21.66 22.19 -11.93
C SER A 187 -22.37 23.24 -11.06
N VAL A 188 -21.73 24.37 -10.76
CA VAL A 188 -22.36 25.45 -10.00
C VAL A 188 -23.57 26.00 -10.78
N ARG A 189 -24.72 25.97 -10.16
CA ARG A 189 -25.97 26.55 -10.71
C ARG A 189 -26.25 27.86 -10.02
N ILE A 190 -26.27 28.93 -10.79
CA ILE A 190 -26.64 30.27 -10.31
C ILE A 190 -28.10 30.55 -10.76
N PRO A 191 -28.99 31.00 -9.86
CA PRO A 191 -30.33 31.41 -10.26
C PRO A 191 -30.28 32.50 -11.32
N ALA A 192 -31.14 32.42 -12.33
CA ALA A 192 -31.14 33.34 -13.47
C ALA A 192 -31.31 34.81 -13.06
N GLU A 193 -32.06 35.06 -11.99
CA GLU A 193 -32.25 36.41 -11.44
C GLU A 193 -30.92 37.00 -10.91
N LEU A 194 -30.15 36.18 -10.17
CA LEU A 194 -28.86 36.61 -9.64
C LEU A 194 -27.82 36.76 -10.76
N GLU A 195 -27.90 35.93 -11.80
CA GLU A 195 -27.06 36.01 -12.99
C GLU A 195 -27.31 37.34 -13.71
N GLU A 196 -28.55 37.71 -13.97
CA GLU A 196 -28.92 38.98 -14.62
C GLU A 196 -28.47 40.20 -13.81
N GLU A 197 -28.66 40.17 -12.49
CA GLU A 197 -28.19 41.23 -11.58
C GLU A 197 -26.67 41.38 -11.61
N ALA A 198 -25.94 40.25 -11.51
CA ALA A 198 -24.49 40.26 -11.53
C ALA A 198 -23.93 40.79 -12.87
N LEU A 199 -24.51 40.40 -14.01
CA LEU A 199 -24.10 40.88 -15.32
C LEU A 199 -24.32 42.41 -15.46
N LYS A 200 -25.41 42.94 -14.91
CA LYS A 200 -25.66 44.41 -14.88
C LYS A 200 -24.60 45.14 -14.08
N ILE A 201 -24.26 44.62 -12.89
CA ILE A 201 -23.23 45.23 -12.02
C ILE A 201 -21.86 45.19 -12.72
N LEU A 202 -21.52 44.08 -13.38
CA LEU A 202 -20.26 43.93 -14.12
C LEU A 202 -20.18 44.88 -15.31
N ALA A 203 -21.28 45.03 -16.08
CA ALA A 203 -21.32 45.93 -17.21
C ALA A 203 -21.15 47.41 -16.78
N ASP A 204 -21.76 47.79 -15.66
CA ASP A 204 -21.63 49.13 -15.09
C ASP A 204 -20.19 49.39 -14.59
N LEU A 205 -19.57 48.40 -13.94
CA LEU A 205 -18.21 48.48 -13.47
C LEU A 205 -17.22 48.55 -14.64
N ASP A 206 -17.42 47.72 -15.68
CA ASP A 206 -16.60 47.72 -16.89
C ASP A 206 -16.63 49.09 -17.59
N ALA A 207 -17.81 49.68 -17.75
CA ALA A 207 -17.96 51.01 -18.30
C ALA A 207 -17.22 52.10 -17.49
N LYS A 208 -17.26 52.00 -16.15
CA LYS A 208 -16.54 52.94 -15.26
C LYS A 208 -15.02 52.79 -15.38
N ILE A 209 -14.51 51.55 -15.51
CA ILE A 209 -13.07 51.28 -15.70
C ILE A 209 -12.60 51.86 -17.05
N ILE A 210 -13.36 51.65 -18.12
CA ILE A 210 -13.03 52.17 -19.45
C ILE A 210 -13.06 53.70 -19.42
N ALA A 211 -14.05 54.33 -18.80
CA ALA A 211 -14.15 55.77 -18.69
C ALA A 211 -13.06 56.40 -17.80
N ALA A 212 -12.43 55.64 -16.91
CA ALA A 212 -11.38 56.14 -16.03
C ALA A 212 -10.03 56.42 -16.74
N ASP A 213 -9.81 55.84 -17.91
CA ASP A 213 -8.58 56.06 -18.71
C ASP A 213 -8.95 56.36 -20.18
N PRO A 214 -8.81 57.63 -20.64
CA PRO A 214 -9.13 58.02 -22.02
C PRO A 214 -8.43 57.18 -23.09
N ARG A 215 -7.23 56.63 -22.80
CA ARG A 215 -6.49 55.77 -23.75
C ARG A 215 -7.27 54.50 -24.12
N LEU A 216 -8.08 53.97 -23.22
CA LEU A 216 -8.92 52.78 -23.50
C LEU A 216 -10.03 53.11 -24.49
N THR A 217 -10.63 54.30 -24.36
CA THR A 217 -11.64 54.79 -25.31
C THR A 217 -11.00 55.05 -26.69
N ASP A 218 -9.85 55.74 -26.71
CA ASP A 218 -9.14 56.04 -27.96
C ASP A 218 -8.73 54.76 -28.74
N ILE A 219 -8.29 53.71 -28.02
CA ILE A 219 -8.00 52.41 -28.63
C ILE A 219 -9.26 51.76 -29.22
N ALA A 220 -10.37 51.78 -28.51
CA ALA A 220 -11.64 51.27 -29.03
C ALA A 220 -12.09 51.96 -30.29
N ASP A 221 -11.98 53.30 -30.31
CA ASP A 221 -12.33 54.14 -31.47
C ASP A 221 -11.42 53.88 -32.65
N MET A 222 -10.09 53.77 -32.43
CA MET A 222 -9.14 53.44 -33.49
C MET A 222 -9.41 52.05 -34.11
N ILE A 223 -9.71 51.06 -33.30
CA ILE A 223 -10.11 49.71 -33.79
C ILE A 223 -11.44 49.78 -34.54
N GLY A 224 -12.40 50.53 -34.04
CA GLY A 224 -13.69 50.78 -34.70
C GLY A 224 -13.56 51.41 -36.09
N GLU A 225 -12.68 52.44 -36.22
CA GLU A 225 -12.37 53.05 -37.52
C GLU A 225 -11.69 52.06 -38.48
N ALA A 226 -10.71 51.31 -38.01
CA ALA A 226 -10.03 50.29 -38.84
C ALA A 226 -11.01 49.19 -39.32
N THR A 227 -11.99 48.82 -38.48
CA THR A 227 -13.00 47.82 -38.81
C THR A 227 -13.96 48.33 -39.88
N ARG A 228 -14.33 49.62 -39.87
CA ARG A 228 -15.14 50.23 -40.92
C ARG A 228 -14.51 50.15 -42.29
N VAL A 229 -13.21 50.33 -42.36
CA VAL A 229 -12.42 50.21 -43.63
C VAL A 229 -12.46 48.80 -44.17
N ALA A 230 -12.47 47.80 -43.29
CA ALA A 230 -12.41 46.37 -43.68
C ALA A 230 -13.80 45.77 -44.02
N VAL A 231 -14.89 46.25 -43.42
CA VAL A 231 -16.22 45.63 -43.51
C VAL A 231 -17.18 46.43 -44.40
N GLY A 232 -16.82 47.63 -44.88
CA GLY A 232 -17.67 48.52 -45.69
C GLY A 232 -18.60 49.38 -44.87
N GLU A 233 -19.58 50.11 -45.52
CA GLU A 233 -20.44 51.12 -44.92
C GLU A 233 -21.44 50.55 -43.86
N GLY A 234 -20.95 50.06 -42.77
CA GLY A 234 -21.75 49.69 -41.58
C GLY A 234 -21.26 50.39 -40.34
N PRO A 235 -22.06 50.49 -39.26
CA PRO A 235 -21.57 51.02 -37.99
C PRO A 235 -20.56 50.04 -37.39
N GLY A 236 -19.28 50.19 -37.81
CA GLY A 236 -18.17 49.50 -37.12
C GLY A 236 -18.02 50.11 -35.75
N ALA A 237 -18.39 49.40 -34.71
CA ALA A 237 -18.09 49.77 -33.33
C ALA A 237 -17.23 48.70 -32.70
N ALA A 238 -16.09 49.06 -32.21
CA ALA A 238 -15.29 48.22 -31.35
C ALA A 238 -15.57 48.60 -29.90
N ARG A 239 -15.68 47.61 -29.06
CA ARG A 239 -15.81 47.78 -27.59
C ARG A 239 -14.70 46.97 -26.91
N LEU A 240 -14.02 47.60 -26.00
CA LEU A 240 -13.12 46.90 -25.08
C LEU A 240 -13.96 46.36 -23.91
N ASN A 241 -13.66 45.14 -23.51
CA ASN A 241 -14.18 44.57 -22.29
C ASN A 241 -13.00 44.34 -21.34
N THR A 242 -12.98 45.01 -20.21
CA THR A 242 -11.92 44.90 -19.19
C THR A 242 -12.26 43.85 -18.13
N LEU A 243 -13.55 43.52 -18.01
CA LEU A 243 -14.09 42.50 -17.11
C LEU A 243 -14.74 41.37 -17.89
N PRO A 244 -14.80 40.16 -17.34
CA PRO A 244 -15.56 39.06 -17.93
C PRO A 244 -17.05 39.43 -17.99
N LEU A 245 -17.66 39.22 -19.16
CA LEU A 245 -19.11 39.49 -19.38
C LEU A 245 -19.99 38.23 -19.24
N ALA A 246 -19.40 37.11 -18.84
CA ALA A 246 -20.13 35.88 -18.54
C ALA A 246 -19.75 35.39 -17.13
N ILE A 247 -20.76 34.94 -16.39
CA ILE A 247 -20.52 34.41 -15.03
C ILE A 247 -19.65 33.17 -15.06
N GLU A 248 -19.77 32.32 -16.09
CA GLU A 248 -18.88 31.19 -16.26
C GLU A 248 -17.41 31.60 -16.36
N GLU A 249 -17.07 32.72 -17.02
CA GLU A 249 -15.72 33.23 -17.08
C GLU A 249 -15.23 33.73 -15.71
N MET A 250 -16.12 34.29 -14.90
CA MET A 250 -15.79 34.67 -13.52
C MET A 250 -15.55 33.44 -12.64
N LEU A 251 -16.43 32.44 -12.72
CA LEU A 251 -16.26 31.19 -12.01
C LEU A 251 -14.93 30.53 -12.39
N GLN A 252 -14.54 30.61 -13.66
CA GLN A 252 -13.22 30.11 -14.10
C GLN A 252 -12.02 30.83 -13.48
N ARG A 253 -12.20 32.02 -12.93
CA ARG A 253 -11.16 32.76 -12.20
C ARG A 253 -11.21 32.55 -10.68
N THR A 254 -12.14 31.71 -10.20
CA THR A 254 -12.23 31.37 -8.78
C THR A 254 -10.96 30.67 -8.31
N GLY A 255 -10.33 31.22 -7.32
CA GLY A 255 -9.14 30.66 -6.68
C GLY A 255 -9.35 30.43 -5.19
N ILE A 256 -8.57 29.55 -4.62
CA ILE A 256 -8.56 29.31 -3.17
C ILE A 256 -7.54 30.24 -2.53
N VAL A 257 -8.01 31.00 -1.55
CA VAL A 257 -7.17 31.81 -0.67
C VAL A 257 -7.26 31.27 0.75
N MET A 258 -6.16 31.23 1.46
CA MET A 258 -6.06 30.72 2.82
C MET A 258 -5.29 31.68 3.71
N ARG A 259 -5.53 31.63 5.01
CA ARG A 259 -4.71 32.28 6.04
C ARG A 259 -4.41 31.30 7.16
N ASN A 260 -3.19 31.34 7.68
CA ASN A 260 -2.76 30.44 8.75
C ASN A 260 -3.14 30.95 10.16
N GLU A 261 -3.24 32.27 10.32
CA GLU A 261 -3.55 32.92 11.60
C GLU A 261 -4.50 34.10 11.35
N GLU A 262 -5.33 34.47 12.31
CA GLU A 262 -6.33 35.53 12.16
C GLU A 262 -5.76 36.88 11.76
N LEU A 263 -4.55 37.19 12.19
CA LEU A 263 -3.87 38.46 11.88
C LEU A 263 -3.06 38.44 10.58
N ARG A 264 -3.00 37.32 9.86
CA ARG A 264 -2.28 37.19 8.59
C ARG A 264 -3.19 37.53 7.40
N PRO A 265 -2.67 38.09 6.30
CA PRO A 265 -3.45 38.32 5.10
C PRO A 265 -3.89 36.99 4.46
N TRP A 266 -5.00 37.05 3.72
CA TRP A 266 -5.42 35.97 2.84
C TRP A 266 -4.43 35.88 1.67
N LEU A 267 -3.83 34.69 1.47
CA LEU A 267 -2.89 34.43 0.40
C LEU A 267 -3.41 33.32 -0.51
N PRO A 268 -3.17 33.42 -1.84
CA PRO A 268 -3.47 32.32 -2.75
C PRO A 268 -2.80 31.02 -2.29
N LEU A 269 -3.48 29.90 -2.50
CA LEU A 269 -3.00 28.58 -2.06
C LEU A 269 -1.56 28.28 -2.52
N GLY A 270 -1.19 28.70 -3.75
CA GLY A 270 0.17 28.52 -4.29
C GLY A 270 1.28 29.23 -3.50
N HIS A 271 0.94 30.18 -2.62
CA HIS A 271 1.89 30.86 -1.73
C HIS A 271 2.08 30.18 -0.37
N HIS A 272 1.41 29.06 -0.14
CA HIS A 272 1.55 28.24 1.07
C HIS A 272 2.54 27.10 0.85
N GLY A 273 3.00 26.48 1.95
CA GLY A 273 3.90 25.33 1.87
C GLY A 273 3.26 24.11 1.17
N GLN A 274 4.07 23.31 0.49
CA GLN A 274 3.63 22.16 -0.32
C GLN A 274 2.71 21.19 0.44
N GLY A 275 2.94 20.99 1.74
CA GLY A 275 2.08 20.13 2.57
C GLY A 275 0.64 20.63 2.65
N LEU A 276 0.43 21.95 2.83
CA LEU A 276 -0.93 22.52 2.85
C LEU A 276 -1.58 22.45 1.47
N GLN A 277 -0.80 22.70 0.42
CA GLN A 277 -1.27 22.57 -0.96
C GLN A 277 -1.70 21.14 -1.26
N SER A 278 -0.91 20.12 -0.87
CA SER A 278 -1.25 18.70 -1.05
C SER A 278 -2.54 18.31 -0.30
N LEU A 279 -2.71 18.79 0.93
CA LEU A 279 -3.96 18.57 1.67
C LEU A 279 -5.15 19.22 0.98
N ALA A 280 -5.01 20.45 0.49
CA ALA A 280 -6.08 21.13 -0.23
C ALA A 280 -6.51 20.36 -1.49
N VAL A 281 -5.55 19.80 -2.25
CA VAL A 281 -5.83 18.96 -3.43
C VAL A 281 -6.59 17.69 -3.03
N ILE A 282 -6.20 17.03 -1.93
CA ILE A 282 -6.91 15.83 -1.43
C ILE A 282 -8.35 16.17 -1.04
N PHE A 283 -8.59 17.29 -0.35
CA PHE A 283 -9.94 17.71 0.03
C PHE A 283 -10.77 18.13 -1.17
N LEU A 284 -10.17 18.80 -2.16
CA LEU A 284 -10.84 19.11 -3.42
C LEU A 284 -11.26 17.81 -4.13
N PHE A 285 -10.33 16.85 -4.22
CA PHE A 285 -10.62 15.55 -4.79
C PHE A 285 -11.80 14.87 -4.09
N GLN A 286 -11.78 14.85 -2.75
CA GLN A 286 -12.89 14.30 -1.95
C GLN A 286 -14.23 15.01 -2.23
N ALA A 287 -14.23 16.33 -2.26
CA ALA A 287 -15.43 17.12 -2.54
C ALA A 287 -15.98 16.85 -3.96
N ALA A 288 -15.11 16.83 -4.97
CA ALA A 288 -15.49 16.55 -6.35
C ALA A 288 -16.06 15.13 -6.53
N VAL A 289 -15.50 14.14 -5.82
CA VAL A 289 -16.01 12.77 -5.82
C VAL A 289 -17.41 12.69 -5.20
N ILE A 290 -17.59 13.26 -4.01
CA ILE A 290 -18.88 13.23 -3.31
C ILE A 290 -19.96 13.84 -4.21
N GLN A 291 -19.69 14.97 -4.85
CA GLN A 291 -20.62 15.61 -5.75
C GLN A 291 -20.92 14.75 -6.99
N GLN A 292 -19.91 14.20 -7.63
CA GLN A 292 -20.09 13.37 -8.83
C GLN A 292 -20.89 12.09 -8.52
N LEU A 293 -20.68 11.48 -7.36
CA LEU A 293 -21.46 10.30 -6.94
C LEU A 293 -22.91 10.68 -6.60
N ALA A 294 -23.13 11.86 -6.01
CA ALA A 294 -24.50 12.36 -5.75
C ALA A 294 -25.26 12.67 -7.05
N GLU A 295 -24.58 13.16 -8.09
CA GLU A 295 -25.18 13.43 -9.40
C GLU A 295 -25.47 12.15 -10.21
N ALA A 296 -24.80 11.03 -9.90
CA ALA A 296 -24.96 9.79 -10.65
C ALA A 296 -26.34 9.13 -10.46
N GLU A 297 -27.03 9.37 -9.32
CA GLU A 297 -28.38 8.86 -8.96
C GLU A 297 -28.67 7.39 -9.32
N GLN A 298 -27.63 6.58 -9.60
CA GLN A 298 -27.76 5.19 -10.02
C GLN A 298 -27.50 4.25 -8.85
N PRO A 299 -28.45 3.35 -8.51
CA PRO A 299 -28.21 2.28 -7.53
C PRO A 299 -27.06 1.38 -7.99
N GLY A 300 -26.29 0.85 -7.03
CA GLY A 300 -25.21 -0.10 -7.30
C GLY A 300 -23.90 0.50 -7.83
N VAL A 301 -23.79 1.82 -7.97
CA VAL A 301 -22.53 2.50 -8.34
C VAL A 301 -21.52 2.39 -7.20
N GLU A 302 -20.35 1.88 -7.49
CA GLU A 302 -19.24 1.79 -6.54
C GLU A 302 -17.96 2.39 -7.13
N ALA A 303 -17.47 3.46 -6.51
CA ALA A 303 -16.29 4.17 -6.95
C ALA A 303 -15.01 3.36 -6.68
N VAL A 304 -14.05 3.45 -7.60
CA VAL A 304 -12.68 2.97 -7.40
C VAL A 304 -11.76 4.18 -7.24
N PHE A 305 -11.06 4.26 -6.12
CA PHE A 305 -10.08 5.30 -5.84
C PHE A 305 -8.68 4.75 -6.06
N ALA A 306 -7.97 5.28 -7.03
CA ALA A 306 -6.57 5.01 -7.26
C ALA A 306 -5.74 6.22 -6.80
N ILE A 307 -5.04 6.09 -5.68
CA ILE A 307 -4.35 7.19 -5.00
C ILE A 307 -2.87 6.88 -4.88
N GLU A 308 -2.04 7.67 -5.53
CA GLU A 308 -0.58 7.56 -5.42
C GLU A 308 -0.07 8.48 -4.32
N GLU A 309 0.71 7.88 -3.41
CA GLU A 309 1.46 8.57 -2.36
C GLU A 309 0.67 9.70 -1.69
N PRO A 310 -0.49 9.40 -1.06
CA PRO A 310 -1.35 10.43 -0.48
C PRO A 310 -0.62 11.34 0.51
N GLU A 311 0.47 10.87 1.10
CA GLU A 311 1.29 11.56 2.08
C GLU A 311 2.42 12.41 1.47
N ALA A 312 2.57 12.44 0.15
CA ALA A 312 3.66 13.20 -0.49
C ALA A 312 3.65 14.67 -0.03
N HIS A 313 4.83 15.14 0.38
CA HIS A 313 5.06 16.49 0.92
C HIS A 313 4.37 16.81 2.26
N LEU A 314 3.75 15.84 2.93
CA LEU A 314 3.12 16.05 4.23
C LEU A 314 4.13 15.86 5.38
N HIS A 315 3.93 16.66 6.43
CA HIS A 315 4.63 16.43 7.70
C HIS A 315 4.21 15.07 8.28
N PRO A 316 5.10 14.32 8.96
CA PRO A 316 4.80 12.99 9.52
C PRO A 316 3.50 12.89 10.32
N GLN A 317 3.16 13.92 11.10
CA GLN A 317 1.89 13.96 11.85
C GLN A 317 0.67 14.03 10.93
N ALA A 318 0.74 14.84 9.86
CA ALA A 318 -0.34 14.92 8.89
C ALA A 318 -0.49 13.61 8.10
N ALA A 319 0.62 12.95 7.75
CA ALA A 319 0.61 11.64 7.11
C ALA A 319 -0.09 10.56 7.96
N ARG A 320 0.08 10.60 9.30
CA ARG A 320 -0.60 9.68 10.22
C ARG A 320 -2.12 9.86 10.23
N THR A 321 -2.60 11.10 10.19
CA THR A 321 -4.05 11.40 10.22
C THR A 321 -4.73 11.22 8.85
N LEU A 322 -3.94 11.17 7.78
CA LEU A 322 -4.45 11.05 6.43
C LEU A 322 -5.17 9.71 6.19
N TRP A 323 -4.73 8.63 6.86
CA TRP A 323 -5.38 7.34 6.77
C TRP A 323 -6.88 7.43 7.08
N ASP A 324 -7.25 8.05 8.19
CA ASP A 324 -8.66 8.19 8.61
C ASP A 324 -9.48 8.96 7.58
N ARG A 325 -8.86 9.97 6.94
CA ARG A 325 -9.49 10.75 5.87
C ARG A 325 -9.71 9.94 4.60
N THR A 326 -8.73 9.10 4.23
CA THR A 326 -8.91 8.23 3.07
C THR A 326 -9.95 7.14 3.31
N GLN A 327 -10.10 6.65 4.55
CA GLN A 327 -11.13 5.69 4.91
C GLN A 327 -12.56 6.27 4.83
N ALA A 328 -12.73 7.57 4.99
CA ALA A 328 -14.02 8.25 4.86
C ALA A 328 -14.57 8.28 3.41
N LEU A 329 -13.74 7.96 2.40
CA LEU A 329 -14.20 7.82 1.01
C LEU A 329 -15.04 6.55 0.86
N THR A 330 -16.25 6.69 0.32
CA THR A 330 -17.14 5.54 0.05
C THR A 330 -16.76 4.90 -1.28
N GLY A 331 -16.31 3.65 -1.26
CA GLY A 331 -15.87 2.90 -2.43
C GLY A 331 -14.55 2.15 -2.21
N GLN A 332 -14.10 1.43 -3.23
CA GLN A 332 -12.86 0.66 -3.19
C GLN A 332 -11.62 1.56 -3.30
N LYS A 333 -10.61 1.33 -2.47
CA LYS A 333 -9.40 2.15 -2.40
C LYS A 333 -8.17 1.34 -2.76
N LEU A 334 -7.47 1.77 -3.79
CA LEU A 334 -6.18 1.23 -4.23
C LEU A 334 -5.13 2.33 -4.05
N MET A 335 -4.19 2.14 -3.15
CA MET A 335 -3.24 3.18 -2.77
C MET A 335 -1.80 2.69 -2.88
N THR A 336 -0.89 3.60 -3.20
CA THR A 336 0.55 3.36 -3.06
C THR A 336 1.12 4.28 -1.99
N THR A 337 2.13 3.82 -1.26
CA THR A 337 2.84 4.65 -0.29
C THR A 337 4.29 4.22 -0.11
N HIS A 338 5.13 5.20 0.21
CA HIS A 338 6.51 5.02 0.68
C HIS A 338 6.69 5.45 2.13
N SER A 339 5.64 5.95 2.77
CA SER A 339 5.74 6.52 4.12
C SER A 339 5.55 5.47 5.21
N PRO A 340 6.56 5.23 6.05
CA PRO A 340 6.40 4.43 7.25
C PRO A 340 5.28 4.95 8.15
N TYR A 341 5.09 6.27 8.22
CA TYR A 341 4.08 6.92 9.04
C TYR A 341 2.65 6.67 8.55
N PHE A 342 2.46 6.53 7.23
CA PHE A 342 1.18 6.14 6.67
C PHE A 342 0.90 4.65 6.93
N VAL A 343 1.88 3.79 6.65
CA VAL A 343 1.79 2.33 6.81
C VAL A 343 1.45 1.91 8.24
N GLN A 344 1.88 2.67 9.26
CA GLN A 344 1.59 2.39 10.67
C GLN A 344 0.09 2.24 10.98
N ASN A 345 -0.77 2.92 10.23
CA ASN A 345 -2.21 2.93 10.45
C ASN A 345 -2.95 1.92 9.56
N VAL A 346 -2.28 1.34 8.58
CA VAL A 346 -2.89 0.39 7.63
C VAL A 346 -3.02 -1.00 8.26
N PRO A 347 -4.20 -1.64 8.22
CA PRO A 347 -4.35 -3.03 8.63
C PRO A 347 -3.40 -3.94 7.84
N LEU A 348 -2.80 -4.94 8.49
CA LEU A 348 -1.82 -5.82 7.84
C LEU A 348 -2.38 -6.56 6.62
N ARG A 349 -3.66 -6.93 6.68
CA ARG A 349 -4.34 -7.63 5.60
C ARG A 349 -4.59 -6.78 4.36
N ASP A 350 -4.51 -5.45 4.50
CA ASP A 350 -4.64 -4.49 3.39
C ASP A 350 -3.30 -4.18 2.72
N LEU A 351 -2.18 -4.58 3.34
CA LEU A 351 -0.85 -4.36 2.80
C LEU A 351 -0.51 -5.36 1.68
N ARG A 352 0.13 -4.84 0.63
CA ARG A 352 0.72 -5.61 -0.47
C ARG A 352 2.16 -5.15 -0.64
N LEU A 353 3.12 -5.99 -0.24
CA LEU A 353 4.53 -5.68 -0.37
C LEU A 353 5.00 -5.99 -1.79
N VAL A 354 5.31 -4.96 -2.54
CA VAL A 354 5.76 -5.02 -3.93
C VAL A 354 7.28 -4.97 -3.96
N ARG A 355 7.90 -5.95 -4.60
CA ARG A 355 9.35 -6.04 -4.76
C ARG A 355 9.73 -6.39 -6.19
N LEU A 356 10.89 -5.94 -6.61
CA LEU A 356 11.49 -6.36 -7.86
C LEU A 356 12.51 -7.48 -7.54
N ARG A 357 12.26 -8.70 -8.02
CA ARG A 357 13.17 -9.84 -7.92
C ARG A 357 13.47 -10.39 -9.30
N ASN A 358 14.75 -10.57 -9.62
CA ASN A 358 15.16 -11.07 -10.93
C ASN A 358 14.53 -10.29 -12.12
N GLY A 359 14.40 -8.97 -11.97
CA GLY A 359 13.79 -8.11 -12.99
C GLY A 359 12.26 -8.20 -13.10
N GLN A 360 11.58 -8.90 -12.19
CA GLN A 360 10.14 -9.08 -12.19
C GLN A 360 9.50 -8.52 -10.92
N THR A 361 8.35 -7.90 -11.08
CA THR A 361 7.53 -7.44 -9.96
C THR A 361 6.86 -8.64 -9.29
N GLU A 362 7.11 -8.81 -8.01
CA GLU A 362 6.45 -9.79 -7.15
C GLU A 362 5.67 -9.08 -6.03
N ILE A 363 4.55 -9.69 -5.63
CA ILE A 363 3.74 -9.21 -4.50
C ILE A 363 3.68 -10.28 -3.42
N SER A 364 3.97 -9.85 -2.19
CA SER A 364 3.75 -10.64 -0.99
C SER A 364 2.65 -9.98 -0.14
N MET A 365 1.79 -10.79 0.45
CA MET A 365 0.67 -10.29 1.26
C MET A 365 0.31 -11.33 2.33
N LEU A 366 -0.34 -10.87 3.38
CA LEU A 366 -0.91 -11.74 4.37
C LEU A 366 -2.20 -12.38 3.80
N PRO A 367 -2.28 -13.71 3.67
CA PRO A 367 -3.50 -14.35 3.17
C PRO A 367 -4.64 -14.21 4.19
N ARG A 368 -5.88 -14.20 3.72
CA ARG A 368 -7.06 -14.17 4.60
C ARG A 368 -7.29 -15.51 5.27
N SER A 369 -7.10 -16.58 4.52
CA SER A 369 -7.17 -17.97 4.99
C SER A 369 -6.26 -18.85 4.15
N ILE A 370 -5.95 -20.02 4.66
CA ILE A 370 -5.22 -21.08 3.95
C ILE A 370 -6.16 -22.27 3.79
N VAL A 371 -6.44 -22.62 2.54
CA VAL A 371 -7.29 -23.76 2.18
C VAL A 371 -6.44 -25.03 2.15
N SER A 372 -6.92 -26.08 2.84
CA SER A 372 -6.26 -27.39 2.88
C SER A 372 -6.81 -28.36 1.83
N GLY A 373 -6.17 -29.52 1.70
CA GLY A 373 -6.71 -30.67 0.97
C GLY A 373 -7.82 -31.45 1.71
N LEU A 374 -8.10 -31.11 2.97
CA LEU A 374 -9.03 -31.81 3.82
C LEU A 374 -10.49 -31.64 3.35
N PRO A 375 -11.22 -32.74 3.06
CA PRO A 375 -12.63 -32.65 2.71
C PRO A 375 -13.46 -32.31 3.95
N TRP A 376 -14.57 -31.63 3.74
CA TRP A 376 -15.54 -31.39 4.80
C TRP A 376 -16.31 -32.68 5.11
N ASN A 377 -16.51 -32.99 6.39
CA ASN A 377 -17.30 -34.12 6.85
C ASN A 377 -18.22 -33.75 8.03
N ASN A 378 -19.16 -34.62 8.39
CA ASN A 378 -20.14 -34.34 9.45
C ASN A 378 -19.52 -34.20 10.85
N SER A 379 -18.35 -34.81 11.11
CA SER A 379 -17.64 -34.67 12.40
C SER A 379 -17.13 -33.26 12.63
N LEU A 380 -16.85 -32.53 11.55
CA LEU A 380 -16.41 -31.12 11.61
C LEU A 380 -17.53 -30.19 12.11
N ASP A 381 -18.81 -30.50 11.86
CA ASP A 381 -19.89 -29.61 12.29
C ASP A 381 -19.93 -29.49 13.83
N GLY A 382 -19.77 -30.60 14.54
CA GLY A 382 -19.63 -30.60 16.00
C GLY A 382 -18.32 -29.96 16.48
N PHE A 383 -17.21 -30.17 15.76
CA PHE A 383 -15.93 -29.56 16.07
C PHE A 383 -15.98 -28.02 15.91
N MET A 384 -16.66 -27.53 14.88
CA MET A 384 -16.83 -26.08 14.67
C MET A 384 -17.61 -25.42 15.80
N GLN A 385 -18.71 -26.06 16.27
CA GLN A 385 -19.48 -25.59 17.43
C GLN A 385 -18.67 -25.63 18.72
N GLY A 386 -17.77 -26.62 18.87
CA GLY A 386 -16.88 -26.81 20.02
C GLY A 386 -15.64 -25.89 20.06
N GLY A 387 -15.63 -24.78 19.30
CA GLY A 387 -14.57 -23.80 19.28
C GLY A 387 -13.68 -23.83 18.03
N GLY A 388 -13.75 -24.87 17.19
CA GLY A 388 -13.01 -24.93 15.92
C GLY A 388 -13.42 -23.83 14.94
N GLY A 389 -14.68 -23.41 14.94
CA GLY A 389 -15.19 -22.36 14.06
C GLY A 389 -14.62 -20.95 14.27
N ARG A 390 -13.83 -20.73 15.32
CA ARG A 390 -13.04 -19.49 15.47
C ARG A 390 -11.82 -19.45 14.56
N ILE A 391 -11.27 -20.62 14.26
CA ILE A 391 -10.02 -20.79 13.50
C ILE A 391 -10.30 -21.29 12.10
N PHE A 392 -11.22 -22.25 11.97
CA PHE A 392 -11.50 -22.94 10.71
C PHE A 392 -12.86 -22.54 10.14
N GLU A 393 -12.96 -22.67 8.82
CA GLU A 393 -14.19 -22.47 8.07
C GLU A 393 -14.25 -23.43 6.89
N ARG A 394 -15.44 -23.57 6.30
CA ARG A 394 -15.60 -24.26 5.02
C ARG A 394 -15.34 -23.27 3.90
N ASP A 395 -14.33 -23.51 3.10
CA ASP A 395 -14.09 -22.72 1.89
C ASP A 395 -15.25 -22.88 0.92
N GLN A 396 -15.85 -21.78 0.52
CA GLN A 396 -17.07 -21.77 -0.29
C GLN A 396 -16.83 -22.24 -1.73
N THR A 397 -15.61 -22.11 -2.22
CA THR A 397 -15.25 -22.47 -3.60
C THR A 397 -14.91 -23.96 -3.73
N THR A 398 -14.10 -24.47 -2.81
CA THR A 398 -13.59 -25.84 -2.87
C THR A 398 -14.38 -26.82 -2.00
N GLY A 399 -15.19 -26.29 -1.08
CA GLY A 399 -15.90 -27.09 -0.08
C GLY A 399 -14.98 -27.73 0.98
N ARG A 400 -13.71 -27.36 1.03
CA ARG A 400 -12.69 -27.94 1.91
C ARG A 400 -12.51 -27.11 3.19
N VAL A 401 -11.71 -27.64 4.12
CA VAL A 401 -11.35 -26.93 5.35
C VAL A 401 -10.34 -25.83 5.03
N ALA A 402 -10.62 -24.61 5.48
CA ALA A 402 -9.72 -23.48 5.46
C ALA A 402 -9.47 -22.99 6.88
N ALA A 403 -8.25 -22.50 7.16
CA ALA A 403 -7.90 -21.89 8.43
C ALA A 403 -7.67 -20.38 8.26
N ARG A 404 -8.20 -19.56 9.19
CA ARG A 404 -8.12 -18.08 9.19
C ARG A 404 -7.04 -17.53 10.11
N SER A 405 -6.52 -18.36 11.01
CA SER A 405 -5.42 -18.02 11.92
C SER A 405 -4.54 -19.24 12.16
N TRP A 406 -3.37 -19.02 12.73
CA TRP A 406 -2.57 -20.13 13.21
C TRP A 406 -3.26 -20.84 14.38
N PHE A 407 -2.88 -22.08 14.63
CA PHE A 407 -3.39 -22.92 15.70
C PHE A 407 -2.27 -23.82 16.24
N ASP A 408 -2.41 -24.28 17.47
CA ASP A 408 -1.39 -25.11 18.12
C ASP A 408 -1.59 -26.62 17.84
N ALA A 409 -0.61 -27.42 18.28
CA ALA A 409 -0.63 -28.87 18.11
C ALA A 409 -1.88 -29.53 18.73
N THR A 410 -2.38 -28.99 19.86
CA THR A 410 -3.61 -29.49 20.50
C THR A 410 -4.82 -29.34 19.59
N MET A 411 -4.90 -28.20 18.90
CA MET A 411 -5.99 -27.96 17.94
C MET A 411 -5.80 -28.79 16.67
N ALA A 412 -4.56 -29.02 16.23
CA ALA A 412 -4.24 -29.95 15.14
C ALA A 412 -4.69 -31.36 15.45
N ASP A 413 -4.40 -31.88 16.66
CA ASP A 413 -4.83 -33.20 17.09
C ASP A 413 -6.37 -33.32 17.14
N ARG A 414 -7.07 -32.29 17.61
CA ARG A 414 -8.54 -32.23 17.62
C ARG A 414 -9.10 -32.22 16.19
N LEU A 415 -8.50 -31.49 15.26
CA LEU A 415 -8.90 -31.51 13.85
C LEU A 415 -8.65 -32.88 13.23
N ALA A 416 -7.48 -33.48 13.47
CA ALA A 416 -7.15 -34.85 12.99
C ALA A 416 -8.14 -35.91 13.52
N HIS A 417 -8.59 -35.73 14.77
CA HIS A 417 -9.59 -36.63 15.35
C HIS A 417 -10.93 -36.67 14.57
N CYS A 418 -11.30 -35.58 13.87
CA CYS A 418 -12.49 -35.54 13.03
C CYS A 418 -12.42 -36.48 11.82
N TYR A 419 -11.25 -37.03 11.51
CA TYR A 419 -10.99 -37.94 10.39
C TYR A 419 -10.67 -39.36 10.85
N ARG A 420 -10.84 -39.69 12.13
CA ARG A 420 -10.68 -41.07 12.63
C ARG A 420 -11.66 -42.02 11.96
N GLY A 421 -11.13 -43.13 11.46
CA GLY A 421 -11.92 -44.14 10.76
C GLY A 421 -12.13 -43.83 9.27
N ASP A 422 -11.59 -42.75 8.73
CA ASP A 422 -11.55 -42.53 7.30
C ASP A 422 -10.67 -43.60 6.62
N ALA A 423 -11.01 -43.99 5.38
CA ALA A 423 -10.23 -44.94 4.60
C ALA A 423 -8.76 -44.51 4.41
N ASP A 424 -8.51 -43.18 4.39
CA ASP A 424 -7.20 -42.57 4.20
C ASP A 424 -6.74 -41.78 5.45
N GLU A 425 -7.06 -42.28 6.67
CA GLU A 425 -6.78 -41.55 7.93
C GLU A 425 -5.35 -41.04 8.02
N ALA A 426 -4.33 -41.83 7.64
CA ALA A 426 -2.94 -41.42 7.67
C ALA A 426 -2.66 -40.22 6.75
N ALA A 427 -3.27 -40.17 5.56
CA ALA A 427 -3.16 -39.05 4.63
C ALA A 427 -3.85 -37.79 5.19
N ARG A 428 -5.01 -37.97 5.89
CA ARG A 428 -5.69 -36.83 6.55
C ARG A 428 -4.86 -36.25 7.68
N VAL A 429 -4.22 -37.07 8.50
CA VAL A 429 -3.32 -36.62 9.56
C VAL A 429 -2.14 -35.84 8.96
N ALA A 430 -1.51 -36.34 7.88
CA ALA A 430 -0.43 -35.63 7.20
C ALA A 430 -0.92 -34.27 6.64
N GLU A 431 -2.13 -34.21 6.09
CA GLU A 431 -2.71 -32.97 5.58
C GLU A 431 -2.99 -31.95 6.70
N VAL A 432 -3.44 -32.43 7.90
CA VAL A 432 -3.60 -31.57 9.09
C VAL A 432 -2.25 -30.99 9.52
N GLN A 433 -1.17 -31.77 9.52
CA GLN A 433 0.16 -31.27 9.86
C GLN A 433 0.67 -30.27 8.83
N ALA A 434 0.44 -30.53 7.55
CA ALA A 434 0.76 -29.59 6.47
C ALA A 434 -0.01 -28.25 6.63
N LEU A 435 -1.31 -28.32 6.97
CA LEU A 435 -2.12 -27.14 7.25
C LEU A 435 -1.59 -26.38 8.47
N HIS A 436 -1.26 -27.08 9.58
CA HIS A 436 -0.68 -26.49 10.77
C HIS A 436 0.60 -25.72 10.45
N HIS A 437 1.52 -26.33 9.70
CA HIS A 437 2.74 -25.68 9.25
C HIS A 437 2.47 -24.49 8.32
N ALA A 438 1.57 -24.64 7.35
CA ALA A 438 1.21 -23.54 6.43
C ALA A 438 0.60 -22.36 7.18
N CYS A 439 -0.24 -22.61 8.19
CA CYS A 439 -0.92 -21.54 8.95
C CYS A 439 -0.01 -20.76 9.89
N ARG A 440 1.26 -21.15 10.10
CA ARG A 440 2.22 -20.40 10.95
C ARG A 440 2.34 -18.92 10.63
N ILE A 441 2.07 -18.55 9.38
CA ILE A 441 2.14 -17.16 8.88
C ILE A 441 0.89 -16.34 9.20
N LEU A 442 -0.23 -16.97 9.54
CA LEU A 442 -1.49 -16.27 9.80
C LEU A 442 -1.49 -15.70 11.23
N PRO A 443 -1.76 -14.42 11.45
CA PRO A 443 -1.94 -13.87 12.80
C PRO A 443 -3.31 -14.27 13.36
N THR A 444 -3.39 -14.33 14.70
CA THR A 444 -4.68 -14.30 15.40
C THR A 444 -5.17 -12.86 15.55
N PRO A 445 -6.42 -12.61 15.93
CA PRO A 445 -6.89 -11.28 16.29
C PRO A 445 -6.09 -10.64 17.44
N GLU A 446 -5.61 -11.46 18.40
CA GLU A 446 -4.76 -11.02 19.50
C GLU A 446 -3.38 -10.59 19.00
N ASP A 447 -2.77 -11.37 18.09
CA ASP A 447 -1.52 -10.99 17.41
C ASP A 447 -1.67 -9.65 16.68
N GLU A 448 -2.77 -9.44 15.96
CA GLU A 448 -3.04 -8.18 15.24
C GLU A 448 -3.22 -7.00 16.20
N ALA A 449 -3.89 -7.21 17.33
CA ALA A 449 -4.06 -6.21 18.37
C ALA A 449 -2.72 -5.86 19.05
N GLU A 450 -1.92 -6.87 19.39
CA GLU A 450 -0.58 -6.70 19.95
C GLU A 450 0.33 -5.90 19.03
N LEU A 451 0.36 -6.24 17.75
CA LEU A 451 1.08 -5.47 16.73
C LEU A 451 0.52 -4.06 16.57
N GLY A 452 -0.77 -3.85 16.72
CA GLY A 452 -1.39 -2.53 16.71
C GLY A 452 -0.91 -1.66 17.88
N PHE A 453 -0.76 -2.25 19.06
CA PHE A 453 -0.33 -1.56 20.27
C PHE A 453 1.18 -1.24 20.26
N HIS A 454 2.01 -2.25 19.99
CA HIS A 454 3.47 -2.11 19.98
C HIS A 454 4.00 -1.58 18.63
N GLY A 455 3.30 -1.83 17.55
CA GLY A 455 3.73 -1.58 16.18
C GLY A 455 3.80 -0.10 15.76
N ARG A 456 3.26 0.84 16.57
CA ARG A 456 3.39 2.27 16.28
C ARG A 456 4.85 2.75 16.29
N ARG A 457 5.76 2.04 16.99
CA ARG A 457 7.17 2.39 17.06
C ARG A 457 8.01 1.89 15.86
N VAL A 458 7.73 0.69 15.36
CA VAL A 458 8.62 -0.03 14.44
C VAL A 458 7.91 -0.47 13.14
N ARG A 459 6.58 -0.57 13.17
CA ARG A 459 5.78 -1.26 12.16
C ARG A 459 5.93 -0.73 10.73
N GLY A 460 6.03 0.58 10.55
CA GLY A 460 6.09 1.17 9.21
C GLY A 460 7.41 0.91 8.50
N GLU A 461 8.52 1.05 9.20
CA GLU A 461 9.86 0.99 8.61
C GLU A 461 10.28 -0.44 8.23
N ILE A 462 9.91 -1.43 9.04
CA ILE A 462 10.35 -2.81 8.86
C ILE A 462 9.92 -3.41 7.51
N PHE A 463 8.75 -3.01 6.97
CA PHE A 463 8.28 -3.51 5.67
C PHE A 463 9.09 -3.00 4.47
N PHE A 464 9.86 -1.92 4.65
CA PHE A 464 10.76 -1.41 3.61
C PHE A 464 12.15 -2.07 3.66
N ALA A 465 12.44 -2.81 4.72
CA ALA A 465 13.70 -3.53 4.86
C ALA A 465 13.76 -4.76 3.94
N ARG A 466 14.96 -5.08 3.50
CA ARG A 466 15.26 -6.28 2.69
C ARG A 466 15.39 -7.53 3.54
N ARG A 467 15.76 -7.38 4.82
CA ARG A 467 16.00 -8.46 5.79
C ARG A 467 15.74 -7.96 7.20
N TRP A 468 15.31 -8.86 8.09
CA TRP A 468 15.15 -8.57 9.51
C TRP A 468 16.16 -9.32 10.35
N ILE A 469 16.73 -8.64 11.35
CA ILE A 469 17.43 -9.22 12.48
C ILE A 469 16.54 -9.01 13.69
N LEU A 470 16.11 -10.11 14.32
CA LEU A 470 15.26 -10.10 15.49
C LEU A 470 16.15 -10.34 16.71
N VAL A 471 16.09 -9.43 17.68
CA VAL A 471 16.88 -9.51 18.90
C VAL A 471 15.98 -9.35 20.12
N GLU A 472 16.44 -9.84 21.27
CA GLU A 472 15.61 -9.87 22.46
C GLU A 472 15.36 -8.47 23.01
N GLY A 473 16.40 -7.61 23.09
CA GLY A 473 16.27 -6.31 23.69
C GLY A 473 17.19 -5.23 23.13
N VAL A 474 17.20 -4.08 23.82
CA VAL A 474 17.96 -2.88 23.42
C VAL A 474 19.47 -3.11 23.42
N THR A 475 19.97 -3.98 24.28
CA THR A 475 21.39 -4.33 24.39
C THR A 475 21.90 -4.92 23.10
N GLU A 476 21.23 -5.96 22.60
CA GLU A 476 21.54 -6.67 21.35
C GLU A 476 21.32 -5.76 20.16
N TYR A 477 20.25 -4.94 20.18
CA TYR A 477 19.97 -3.94 19.15
C TYR A 477 21.14 -2.99 18.93
N LEU A 478 21.68 -2.40 20.00
CA LEU A 478 22.81 -1.47 19.92
C LEU A 478 24.10 -2.18 19.49
N LEU A 479 24.32 -3.41 19.98
CA LEU A 479 25.51 -4.18 19.68
C LEU A 479 25.57 -4.59 18.19
N VAL A 480 24.48 -5.08 17.63
CA VAL A 480 24.39 -5.48 16.21
C VAL A 480 24.72 -4.30 15.29
N HIS A 481 24.18 -3.12 15.57
CA HIS A 481 24.49 -1.91 14.81
C HIS A 481 25.97 -1.50 14.95
N ALA A 482 26.54 -1.59 16.16
CA ALA A 482 27.93 -1.26 16.40
C ALA A 482 28.90 -2.20 15.66
N ILE A 483 28.67 -3.52 15.72
CA ILE A 483 29.44 -4.53 15.00
C ILE A 483 29.34 -4.29 13.48
N GLY A 484 28.13 -4.09 12.95
CA GLY A 484 27.93 -3.80 11.55
C GLY A 484 28.74 -2.59 11.07
N LYS A 485 28.71 -1.50 11.85
CA LYS A 485 29.49 -0.31 11.54
C LYS A 485 31.00 -0.55 11.57
N ALA A 486 31.51 -1.23 12.61
CA ALA A 486 32.94 -1.51 12.77
C ALA A 486 33.49 -2.42 11.68
N LEU A 487 32.71 -3.39 11.22
CA LEU A 487 33.08 -4.32 10.15
C LEU A 487 32.83 -3.76 8.73
N ASP A 488 32.61 -2.46 8.59
CA ASP A 488 32.32 -1.79 7.32
C ASP A 488 31.09 -2.40 6.59
N PHE A 489 30.07 -2.73 7.35
CA PHE A 489 28.79 -3.24 6.88
C PHE A 489 27.63 -2.57 7.63
N PRO A 490 27.42 -1.24 7.49
CA PRO A 490 26.33 -0.52 8.14
C PRO A 490 24.98 -1.08 7.70
N LEU A 491 24.18 -1.58 8.62
CA LEU A 491 22.95 -2.32 8.35
C LEU A 491 21.94 -1.52 7.52
N ASP A 492 21.77 -0.24 7.83
CA ASP A 492 20.83 0.64 7.12
C ASP A 492 21.18 0.78 5.63
N LYS A 493 22.48 0.84 5.28
CA LYS A 493 22.93 0.91 3.87
C LYS A 493 22.56 -0.36 3.08
N HIS A 494 22.43 -1.49 3.79
CA HIS A 494 22.07 -2.78 3.20
C HIS A 494 20.57 -3.08 3.33
N GLY A 495 19.79 -2.14 3.86
CA GLY A 495 18.35 -2.29 4.04
C GLY A 495 17.98 -3.38 5.05
N ILE A 496 18.77 -3.52 6.12
CA ILE A 496 18.55 -4.50 7.18
C ILE A 496 17.92 -3.77 8.37
N ALA A 497 16.74 -4.20 8.79
CA ALA A 497 16.11 -3.69 10.01
C ALA A 497 16.42 -4.62 11.19
N VAL A 498 16.79 -4.02 12.32
CA VAL A 498 16.93 -4.73 13.60
C VAL A 498 15.67 -4.46 14.42
N ILE A 499 15.06 -5.50 14.97
CA ILE A 499 13.80 -5.43 15.73
C ILE A 499 14.03 -6.04 17.11
N ASP A 500 13.87 -5.23 18.15
CA ASP A 500 13.84 -5.71 19.54
C ASP A 500 12.42 -6.19 19.88
N PHE A 501 12.19 -7.48 19.93
CA PHE A 501 10.83 -8.01 20.07
C PHE A 501 10.28 -7.97 21.52
N GLN A 502 11.11 -7.84 22.56
CA GLN A 502 10.60 -7.65 23.93
C GLN A 502 9.86 -6.33 24.12
N GLN A 503 10.29 -5.27 23.42
CA GLN A 503 9.63 -3.97 23.50
C GLN A 503 8.56 -3.76 22.42
N SER A 504 8.50 -4.65 21.42
CA SER A 504 7.69 -4.48 20.22
C SER A 504 6.65 -5.59 20.02
N GLY A 505 6.48 -6.51 20.99
CA GLY A 505 5.51 -7.61 20.91
C GLY A 505 6.14 -8.99 21.15
N SER A 506 5.44 -10.07 20.80
CA SER A 506 5.92 -11.43 21.04
C SER A 506 6.92 -11.90 19.99
N ALA A 507 7.87 -12.75 20.41
CA ALA A 507 8.90 -13.32 19.53
C ALA A 507 8.34 -14.09 18.33
N GLY A 508 7.16 -14.70 18.47
CA GLY A 508 6.59 -15.56 17.42
C GLY A 508 5.96 -14.82 16.24
N ILE A 509 5.57 -13.56 16.41
CA ILE A 509 4.79 -12.86 15.38
C ILE A 509 5.69 -12.31 14.25
N TYR A 510 6.89 -11.83 14.55
CA TYR A 510 7.78 -11.27 13.54
C TYR A 510 8.27 -12.31 12.53
N PRO A 511 8.75 -13.51 12.93
CA PRO A 511 9.04 -14.58 11.98
C PRO A 511 7.87 -14.94 11.09
N ALA A 512 6.65 -15.01 11.65
CA ALA A 512 5.45 -15.29 10.89
C ALA A 512 5.15 -14.23 9.83
N LEU A 513 5.25 -12.94 10.19
CA LEU A 513 5.09 -11.85 9.25
C LEU A 513 6.21 -11.82 8.19
N ALA A 514 7.44 -12.08 8.60
CA ALA A 514 8.57 -12.16 7.67
C ALA A 514 8.32 -13.24 6.60
N GLU A 515 7.85 -14.43 6.99
CA GLU A 515 7.47 -15.49 6.06
C GLU A 515 6.31 -15.05 5.14
N ALA A 516 5.24 -14.46 5.70
CA ALA A 516 4.08 -14.01 4.92
C ALA A 516 4.45 -12.97 3.86
N PHE A 517 5.35 -12.04 4.21
CA PHE A 517 5.81 -10.99 3.31
C PHE A 517 7.10 -11.35 2.55
N GLY A 518 7.58 -12.60 2.65
CA GLY A 518 8.77 -13.07 1.96
C GLY A 518 10.03 -12.29 2.34
N ILE A 519 10.17 -11.87 3.60
CA ILE A 519 11.31 -11.13 4.14
C ILE A 519 12.25 -12.13 4.83
N PRO A 520 13.50 -12.28 4.38
CA PRO A 520 14.49 -13.08 5.09
C PRO A 520 14.69 -12.55 6.52
N TRP A 521 14.76 -13.46 7.50
CA TRP A 521 14.93 -13.10 8.90
C TRP A 521 15.93 -13.98 9.61
N HIS A 522 16.56 -13.43 10.65
CA HIS A 522 17.37 -14.14 11.64
C HIS A 522 17.00 -13.68 13.03
N MET A 523 17.01 -14.58 13.99
CA MET A 523 16.73 -14.29 15.40
C MET A 523 17.94 -14.71 16.24
N ILE A 524 18.38 -13.79 17.09
CA ILE A 524 19.41 -14.06 18.11
C ILE A 524 18.77 -13.79 19.48
N ALA A 525 18.86 -14.78 20.37
CA ALA A 525 18.31 -14.72 21.72
C ALA A 525 19.41 -15.01 22.76
N ASP A 526 19.16 -14.64 24.02
CA ASP A 526 20.02 -15.01 25.13
C ASP A 526 20.12 -16.55 25.31
N GLY A 527 21.06 -17.04 26.09
CA GLY A 527 21.23 -18.46 26.39
C GLY A 527 20.49 -18.93 27.64
N ASP A 528 19.59 -18.11 28.18
CA ASP A 528 18.85 -18.37 29.39
C ASP A 528 17.61 -19.27 29.17
N PRO A 529 16.97 -19.78 30.24
CA PRO A 529 15.75 -20.59 30.11
C PRO A 529 14.55 -19.84 29.52
N GLU A 530 14.55 -18.49 29.54
CA GLU A 530 13.48 -17.71 28.92
C GLU A 530 13.61 -17.70 27.40
N SER A 531 14.81 -17.65 26.89
CA SER A 531 15.08 -17.70 25.45
C SER A 531 14.72 -19.04 24.81
N ALA A 532 14.81 -20.14 25.57
CA ALA A 532 14.28 -21.43 25.15
C ALA A 532 12.74 -21.36 24.92
N LYS A 533 12.02 -20.48 25.62
CA LYS A 533 10.59 -20.27 25.40
C LYS A 533 10.30 -19.68 24.03
N PHE A 534 11.21 -18.83 23.47
CA PHE A 534 11.01 -18.22 22.15
C PHE A 534 11.04 -19.28 21.05
N LYS A 535 12.04 -20.18 21.10
CA LYS A 535 12.07 -21.32 20.18
C LYS A 535 10.82 -22.18 20.29
N ASN A 536 10.39 -22.47 21.53
CA ASN A 536 9.16 -23.22 21.78
C ASN A 536 7.90 -22.51 21.29
N GLN A 537 7.84 -21.18 21.38
CA GLN A 537 6.74 -20.39 20.81
C GLN A 537 6.68 -20.53 19.26
N LEU A 538 7.84 -20.51 18.60
CA LEU A 538 7.91 -20.73 17.16
C LEU A 538 7.43 -22.15 16.77
N LEU A 539 7.94 -23.18 17.46
CA LEU A 539 7.51 -24.55 17.24
C LEU A 539 6.00 -24.75 17.51
N LYS A 540 5.49 -24.16 18.59
CA LYS A 540 4.04 -24.19 18.90
C LYS A 540 3.19 -23.53 17.81
N ARG A 541 3.73 -22.48 17.17
CA ARG A 541 3.06 -21.76 16.06
C ARG A 541 3.04 -22.56 14.76
N GLY A 542 3.78 -23.65 14.66
CA GLY A 542 3.84 -24.50 13.47
C GLY A 542 5.14 -24.39 12.67
N PHE A 543 6.14 -23.64 13.15
CA PHE A 543 7.51 -23.76 12.59
C PHE A 543 8.06 -25.15 12.93
N ILE A 544 8.90 -25.69 12.08
CA ILE A 544 9.61 -26.93 12.31
C ILE A 544 11.10 -26.67 12.52
N GLU A 545 11.83 -27.61 13.13
CA GLU A 545 13.28 -27.46 13.38
C GLU A 545 14.06 -27.10 12.12
N ALA A 546 13.67 -27.65 10.98
CA ALA A 546 14.30 -27.35 9.69
C ALA A 546 14.16 -25.86 9.28
N ASP A 547 13.05 -25.21 9.65
CA ASP A 547 12.85 -23.77 9.38
C ASP A 547 13.81 -22.90 10.21
N LEU A 548 14.18 -23.38 11.40
CA LEU A 548 14.95 -22.63 12.39
C LEU A 548 16.47 -22.81 12.22
N VAL A 549 16.90 -23.84 11.47
CA VAL A 549 18.31 -24.03 11.15
C VAL A 549 18.86 -22.80 10.42
N ASN A 550 19.95 -22.23 10.91
CA ASN A 550 20.58 -21.01 10.41
C ASN A 550 19.72 -19.73 10.49
N ARG A 551 18.57 -19.78 11.19
CA ARG A 551 17.70 -18.62 11.38
C ARG A 551 17.47 -18.27 12.84
N PHE A 552 17.67 -19.21 13.74
CA PHE A 552 17.57 -19.03 15.18
C PHE A 552 18.87 -19.45 15.84
N GLU A 553 19.52 -18.51 16.51
CA GLU A 553 20.70 -18.76 17.31
C GLU A 553 20.48 -18.26 18.74
N ALA A 554 21.02 -18.97 19.71
CA ALA A 554 21.04 -18.53 21.11
C ALA A 554 22.48 -18.36 21.58
N LEU A 555 22.71 -17.42 22.50
CA LEU A 555 23.98 -17.35 23.21
C LEU A 555 24.24 -18.66 23.94
N PRO A 556 25.51 -19.00 24.27
CA PRO A 556 25.83 -20.18 25.05
C PRO A 556 25.10 -20.19 26.39
N ALA A 557 24.39 -21.30 26.70
CA ALA A 557 23.65 -21.44 27.95
C ALA A 557 24.60 -21.57 29.15
N PRO A 558 24.29 -20.97 30.31
CA PRO A 558 23.04 -20.24 30.65
C PRO A 558 23.18 -18.70 30.57
N ASN A 559 23.98 -18.18 29.67
CA ASN A 559 24.41 -16.79 29.68
C ASN A 559 23.36 -15.82 29.12
N HIS A 560 23.09 -14.76 29.87
CA HIS A 560 22.58 -13.51 29.32
C HIS A 560 23.69 -12.74 28.61
N MET A 561 23.37 -11.69 27.87
CA MET A 561 24.35 -10.87 27.16
C MET A 561 25.51 -10.40 28.06
N GLU A 562 25.21 -9.90 29.26
CA GLU A 562 26.19 -9.41 30.20
C GLU A 562 27.14 -10.52 30.67
N ASP A 563 26.61 -11.69 30.98
CA ASP A 563 27.39 -12.85 31.43
C ASP A 563 28.25 -13.40 30.27
N GLN A 564 27.76 -13.36 29.03
CA GLN A 564 28.53 -13.74 27.85
C GLN A 564 29.70 -12.79 27.62
N LEU A 565 29.48 -11.47 27.68
CA LEU A 565 30.56 -10.49 27.53
C LEU A 565 31.64 -10.65 28.60
N LEU A 566 31.27 -10.97 29.85
CA LEU A 566 32.23 -11.29 30.91
C LEU A 566 32.99 -12.59 30.63
N ALA A 567 32.31 -13.62 30.13
CA ALA A 567 32.93 -14.91 29.75
C ALA A 567 33.89 -14.75 28.59
N ASP A 568 33.60 -13.87 27.65
CA ASP A 568 34.47 -13.56 26.49
C ASP A 568 35.65 -12.65 26.87
N GLY A 569 35.82 -12.30 28.16
CA GLY A 569 36.99 -11.59 28.68
C GLY A 569 36.89 -10.07 28.65
N HIS A 570 35.71 -9.50 28.44
CA HIS A 570 35.50 -8.04 28.34
C HIS A 570 35.28 -7.34 29.71
N GLU A 571 35.65 -7.97 30.83
CA GLU A 571 35.41 -7.43 32.17
C GLU A 571 35.99 -6.02 32.34
N GLN A 572 37.26 -5.80 31.98
CA GLN A 572 37.91 -4.50 32.11
C GLN A 572 37.20 -3.41 31.31
N LEU A 573 36.84 -3.72 30.07
CA LEU A 573 36.09 -2.83 29.20
C LEU A 573 34.73 -2.46 29.80
N LEU A 574 33.99 -3.44 30.32
CA LEU A 574 32.69 -3.23 30.95
C LEU A 574 32.79 -2.36 32.21
N ARG A 575 33.84 -2.56 33.01
CA ARG A 575 34.12 -1.72 34.18
C ARG A 575 34.37 -0.26 33.81
N GLU A 576 35.18 -0.02 32.80
CA GLU A 576 35.48 1.32 32.28
C GLU A 576 34.23 2.03 31.77
N VAL A 577 33.45 1.36 30.92
CA VAL A 577 32.21 1.93 30.36
C VAL A 577 31.18 2.18 31.46
N LEU A 578 31.05 1.27 32.41
CA LEU A 578 30.13 1.44 33.53
C LEU A 578 30.58 2.60 34.48
N ALA A 579 31.89 2.80 34.65
CA ALA A 579 32.41 3.90 35.46
C ALA A 579 32.11 5.27 34.85
N GLU A 580 32.06 5.40 33.54
CA GLU A 580 31.66 6.63 32.84
C GLU A 580 30.22 7.04 33.15
N THR A 581 29.32 6.09 33.41
CA THR A 581 27.89 6.34 33.65
C THR A 581 27.50 6.30 35.12
N SER A 582 28.14 5.46 35.93
CA SER A 582 27.77 5.24 37.36
C SER A 582 28.87 5.55 38.38
N GLY A 583 29.99 6.12 37.91
CA GLY A 583 31.11 6.57 38.77
C GLY A 583 32.17 5.50 39.03
N ASN A 584 33.34 5.95 39.44
CA ASN A 584 34.58 5.14 39.55
C ASN A 584 34.48 3.92 40.50
N SER A 585 33.45 3.81 41.33
CA SER A 585 33.22 2.60 42.13
C SER A 585 33.01 1.32 41.32
N ALA A 586 32.62 1.47 40.03
CA ALA A 586 32.50 0.34 39.13
C ALA A 586 33.86 -0.30 38.78
N LEU A 587 34.95 0.46 38.87
CA LEU A 587 36.31 -0.03 38.57
C LEU A 587 36.84 -1.04 39.61
N THR A 588 36.35 -0.96 40.86
CA THR A 588 36.89 -1.71 42.00
C THR A 588 35.88 -2.62 42.69
N CYS A 589 34.63 -2.63 42.29
CA CYS A 589 33.61 -3.52 42.85
C CYS A 589 33.93 -4.99 42.54
N ASP A 590 33.44 -5.92 43.37
CA ASP A 590 33.57 -7.34 43.08
C ASP A 590 32.75 -7.76 41.83
N LEU A 591 33.00 -8.98 41.35
CA LEU A 591 32.37 -9.47 40.11
C LEU A 591 30.84 -9.65 40.25
N ALA A 592 30.36 -10.01 41.45
CA ALA A 592 28.93 -10.17 41.71
C ALA A 592 28.20 -8.83 41.68
N GLU A 593 28.82 -7.80 42.30
CA GLU A 593 28.31 -6.43 42.23
C GLU A 593 28.37 -5.85 40.81
N LEU A 594 29.45 -6.12 40.06
CA LEU A 594 29.56 -5.71 38.66
C LEU A 594 28.41 -6.28 37.82
N ARG A 595 28.14 -7.60 37.92
CA ARG A 595 27.02 -8.27 37.26
C ARG A 595 25.68 -7.62 37.63
N GLY A 596 25.46 -7.33 38.91
CA GLY A 596 24.24 -6.66 39.39
C GLY A 596 24.05 -5.27 38.76
N ARG A 597 25.14 -4.48 38.68
CA ARG A 597 25.12 -3.14 38.09
C ARG A 597 24.88 -3.18 36.58
N LEU A 598 25.48 -4.12 35.85
CA LEU A 598 25.26 -4.33 34.41
C LEU A 598 23.81 -4.69 34.15
N LYS A 599 23.22 -5.64 34.86
CA LYS A 599 21.83 -6.06 34.72
C LYS A 599 20.83 -4.92 34.98
N ASN A 600 21.11 -4.09 36.00
CA ASN A 600 20.22 -2.98 36.37
C ASN A 600 20.44 -1.71 35.52
N GLY A 601 21.59 -1.56 34.90
CA GLY A 601 21.99 -0.38 34.12
C GLY A 601 22.13 -0.60 32.63
N LYS A 602 21.41 -1.56 32.03
CA LYS A 602 21.55 -2.01 30.66
C LYS A 602 21.71 -0.89 29.61
N THR A 603 20.83 0.08 29.59
CA THR A 603 20.85 1.19 28.63
C THR A 603 22.04 2.14 28.81
N GLY A 604 22.52 2.31 30.05
CA GLY A 604 23.61 3.23 30.37
C GLY A 604 24.96 2.75 29.82
N TYR A 605 25.39 1.55 30.20
CA TYR A 605 26.70 1.04 29.78
C TYR A 605 26.73 0.64 28.31
N MET A 606 25.60 0.14 27.75
CA MET A 606 25.56 -0.29 26.36
C MET A 606 25.76 0.83 25.35
N GLY A 607 25.32 2.05 25.68
CA GLY A 607 25.62 3.21 24.85
C GLY A 607 27.12 3.45 24.72
N GLY A 608 27.87 3.41 25.84
CA GLY A 608 29.34 3.54 25.85
C GLY A 608 30.05 2.36 25.17
N LEU A 609 29.61 1.13 25.45
CA LEU A 609 30.17 -0.08 24.82
C LEU A 609 29.98 -0.04 23.30
N SER A 610 28.78 0.24 22.84
CA SER A 610 28.48 0.28 21.39
C SER A 610 29.29 1.33 20.65
N LEU A 611 29.56 2.49 21.26
CA LEU A 611 30.43 3.51 20.67
C LEU A 611 31.88 3.01 20.52
N ARG A 612 32.43 2.31 21.52
CA ARG A 612 33.79 1.73 21.45
C ARG A 612 33.88 0.61 20.43
N VAL A 613 32.90 -0.30 20.43
CA VAL A 613 32.82 -1.39 19.43
C VAL A 613 32.72 -0.82 18.01
N ALA A 614 31.88 0.21 17.80
CA ALA A 614 31.71 0.83 16.48
C ALA A 614 32.98 1.54 15.96
N ALA A 615 33.90 1.91 16.85
CA ALA A 615 35.14 2.59 16.52
C ALA A 615 36.36 1.63 16.31
N ASP A 616 36.25 0.37 16.74
CA ASP A 616 37.35 -0.61 16.73
C ASP A 616 36.92 -1.95 16.12
N ALA A 617 37.39 -2.23 14.91
CA ALA A 617 37.08 -3.47 14.21
C ALA A 617 37.64 -4.72 14.92
N ALA A 618 38.80 -4.62 15.60
CA ALA A 618 39.38 -5.73 16.33
C ALA A 618 38.54 -6.06 17.56
N LEU A 619 38.03 -5.04 18.25
CA LEU A 619 37.11 -5.22 19.37
C LEU A 619 35.77 -5.79 18.89
N ALA A 620 35.25 -5.31 17.76
CA ALA A 620 34.02 -5.83 17.19
C ALA A 620 34.09 -7.32 16.83
N GLU A 621 35.26 -7.80 16.36
CA GLU A 621 35.47 -9.22 16.07
C GLU A 621 35.52 -10.11 17.30
N GLN A 622 35.75 -9.53 18.47
CA GLN A 622 35.80 -10.23 19.78
C GLN A 622 34.43 -10.26 20.49
N MET A 623 33.42 -9.57 19.92
CA MET A 623 32.07 -9.59 20.47
C MET A 623 31.43 -10.98 20.33
N PRO A 624 30.33 -11.31 21.04
CA PRO A 624 29.77 -12.65 21.02
C PRO A 624 29.54 -13.20 19.62
N ALA A 625 30.06 -14.41 19.41
CA ALA A 625 30.19 -15.04 18.08
C ALA A 625 28.90 -15.07 17.24
N PRO A 626 27.67 -15.30 17.80
CA PRO A 626 26.45 -15.28 16.99
C PRO A 626 26.24 -13.97 16.23
N PHE A 627 26.50 -12.82 16.85
CA PHE A 627 26.35 -11.52 16.22
C PHE A 627 27.41 -11.26 15.14
N VAL A 628 28.67 -11.55 15.46
CA VAL A 628 29.78 -11.35 14.52
C VAL A 628 29.65 -12.25 13.30
N ASN A 629 29.31 -13.53 13.50
CA ASN A 629 29.14 -14.51 12.44
C ASN A 629 27.97 -14.14 11.53
N LEU A 630 26.85 -13.68 12.11
CA LEU A 630 25.71 -13.23 11.34
C LEU A 630 26.08 -12.06 10.41
N ILE A 631 26.75 -11.03 10.94
CA ILE A 631 27.18 -9.87 10.14
C ILE A 631 28.19 -10.30 9.04
N LYS A 632 29.17 -11.13 9.38
CA LYS A 632 30.14 -11.64 8.40
C LYS A 632 29.48 -12.47 7.30
N SER A 633 28.51 -13.31 7.64
CA SER A 633 27.75 -14.12 6.66
C SER A 633 26.94 -13.24 5.70
N MET A 634 26.33 -12.17 6.22
CA MET A 634 25.59 -11.22 5.40
C MET A 634 26.51 -10.40 4.49
N LYS A 635 27.68 -9.99 4.98
CA LYS A 635 28.70 -9.27 4.19
C LYS A 635 29.26 -10.13 3.06
N GLY A 636 29.49 -11.42 3.29
CA GLY A 636 30.00 -12.36 2.28
C GLY A 636 28.98 -12.80 1.23
N GLY A 637 27.70 -12.61 1.47
CA GLY A 637 26.60 -12.91 0.55
C GLY A 637 25.95 -11.67 -0.11
N ALA A 638 26.51 -10.48 0.09
CA ALA A 638 26.00 -9.21 -0.42
C ALA A 638 26.52 -8.88 -1.83
#